data_c235edcec34043820a363999eb3fc68f
#
_entry.id   c235edcec34043820a363999eb3fc68f
#
_cell.length_a   1.000
_cell.length_b   1.000
_cell.length_c   1.000
_cell.angle_alpha   90.00
_cell.angle_beta   90.00
_cell.angle_gamma   90.00
#
_symmetry.space_group_name_H-M   'P 1'
#
loop_
_entity.id
_entity.type
_entity.pdbx_description
1 polymer ?
#
loop_
_entity_poly.entity_id
_entity_poly.type
_entity_poly.pdbx_seq_one_letter_code
_entity_poly.pdbx_strand_id
1 'polypeptide(L)'
;MIGISDRNAPLLKPLKKTYEIEGQKITFETGKLGLLIDWAVTISDENDNILFVTAWFKQEGINEKADFFPLVVDFQEKYYATWKIWGNKFQKREWRPTDDATLSARLIDRPIRPMFPKGIVNDTQIIATVLSASWERELGFWWITWASLTLMMAWTPFEWPVAGCKIAVLEDETYVFNPTIEVENSAILNLLTAWTEDALTMVEAGAKEVSDEVMLRALAKSHEIIKKIIEAESDFMKDYKENFWIPEVEVFYNLPDESIYSEIREFLTEEKLEALYNKWKKDFHNEFNKLTSETKEFLLEKWYNFDLEDEKTLDESSIWSFVEKRVKEVMRKNILEKNRRLDWRNLDEVRQVSWEVSLLPRTHGSALFRRWLTQALTITTLWGPDDTQILDWMMPETEKTYIHHYNFPPYSVWDIRPLRWTWRREIGHWALAERALVPVLPSLEEFPYTIRVVSEIMTCNGSSSMASICGSTMSLMNAWVPIKAPVAWVAMWMIYDEETGNYKILSDIQAQEDFLWDMDFKVWRTKKWITAMQLDVKIKWLSLEVFKNAFAQSVTAIDYILDEMLKVQPKVAEKLSPYAPLILKVMIPVEKISAVIWRGGENVQKMEKDFDVKISIADDWLTTITANSQENWDVVIAKIKEIIWEPEVGYKGTWKVEKIIDWVWAIVEFKGKTWMIHISKLTFKRVAKVEEVLNVGDTVDFEILEIDTVKWKIWLKRILSEAEQKELEELRKQKQAELMKKQEAENKEKTES
;
A
#
# COMPACT_ATOMS: atom_id res chain seq x y z
N MET A 1 2.95 -43.56 -6.39
CA MET A 1 1.66 -44.15 -5.96
C MET A 1 1.93 -45.06 -4.77
N ILE A 2 1.49 -44.66 -3.58
CA ILE A 2 1.38 -45.59 -2.47
C ILE A 2 0.50 -46.72 -3.00
N GLY A 3 1.07 -47.90 -3.16
CA GLY A 3 0.35 -49.04 -3.72
C GLY A 3 -0.84 -49.45 -2.88
N ILE A 4 -1.99 -48.81 -3.10
CA ILE A 4 -3.29 -49.23 -2.58
C ILE A 4 -3.75 -50.43 -3.42
N SER A 5 -2.94 -51.49 -3.45
CA SER A 5 -3.34 -52.78 -4.02
C SER A 5 -4.10 -53.64 -3.03
N ASP A 6 -4.12 -53.24 -1.77
CA ASP A 6 -4.82 -53.98 -0.72
C ASP A 6 -5.97 -53.18 -0.17
N ARG A 7 -7.19 -53.56 -0.55
CA ARG A 7 -8.46 -52.92 -0.06
C ARG A 7 -8.62 -53.03 1.46
N ASN A 8 -7.72 -53.70 2.14
CA ASN A 8 -7.65 -53.91 3.59
C ASN A 8 -6.45 -53.21 4.23
N ALA A 9 -5.71 -52.33 3.50
CA ALA A 9 -4.64 -51.59 4.11
C ALA A 9 -5.23 -50.74 5.30
N PRO A 10 -4.66 -50.86 6.50
CA PRO A 10 -5.10 -49.99 7.58
C PRO A 10 -4.95 -48.55 7.16
N LEU A 11 -5.97 -47.72 7.48
CA LEU A 11 -5.90 -46.25 7.31
C LEU A 11 -4.53 -45.83 7.86
N LEU A 12 -3.71 -45.20 7.00
CA LEU A 12 -2.37 -44.74 7.36
C LEU A 12 -2.54 -43.89 8.63
N LYS A 13 -1.82 -44.23 9.69
CA LYS A 13 -1.83 -43.36 10.87
C LYS A 13 -1.17 -42.04 10.47
N PRO A 14 -1.86 -40.93 10.61
CA PRO A 14 -1.26 -39.63 10.31
C PRO A 14 -0.05 -39.40 11.24
N LEU A 15 1.02 -38.88 10.68
CA LEU A 15 2.14 -38.40 11.47
C LEU A 15 1.78 -36.99 11.93
N LYS A 16 1.80 -36.77 13.25
CA LYS A 16 1.47 -35.47 13.85
C LYS A 16 2.50 -35.14 14.92
N LYS A 17 3.08 -33.93 14.85
CA LYS A 17 4.08 -33.45 15.79
C LYS A 17 3.90 -31.99 16.10
N THR A 18 4.04 -31.59 17.35
CA THR A 18 3.86 -30.22 17.82
C THR A 18 5.19 -29.68 18.32
N TYR A 19 5.52 -28.50 17.88
CA TYR A 19 6.73 -27.75 18.25
C TYR A 19 6.36 -26.46 18.96
N GLU A 20 7.24 -25.94 19.81
CA GLU A 20 7.09 -24.66 20.46
C GLU A 20 8.22 -23.73 19.97
N ILE A 21 7.82 -22.62 19.31
CA ILE A 21 8.73 -21.64 18.72
C ILE A 21 8.36 -20.26 19.26
N GLU A 22 9.28 -19.64 19.98
CA GLU A 22 9.07 -18.33 20.64
C GLU A 22 7.77 -18.26 21.47
N GLY A 23 7.44 -19.36 22.18
CA GLY A 23 6.25 -19.48 23.01
C GLY A 23 4.95 -19.79 22.28
N GLN A 24 4.98 -19.99 20.95
CA GLN A 24 3.83 -20.35 20.13
C GLN A 24 3.89 -21.82 19.73
N LYS A 25 2.76 -22.53 19.81
CA LYS A 25 2.65 -23.94 19.44
C LYS A 25 2.22 -24.11 18.00
N ILE A 26 3.01 -24.87 17.25
CA ILE A 26 2.77 -25.17 15.85
C ILE A 26 2.77 -26.66 15.67
N THR A 27 1.78 -27.18 14.96
CA THR A 27 1.60 -28.61 14.74
C THR A 27 1.68 -28.94 13.25
N PHE A 28 2.59 -29.84 12.88
CA PHE A 28 2.71 -30.44 11.55
C PHE A 28 1.97 -31.77 11.52
N GLU A 29 1.13 -31.98 10.49
CA GLU A 29 0.38 -33.23 10.31
C GLU A 29 0.37 -33.62 8.82
N THR A 30 0.71 -34.89 8.53
CA THR A 30 0.62 -35.48 7.19
C THR A 30 -0.08 -36.81 7.21
N GLY A 31 -0.53 -37.32 6.04
CA GLY A 31 -1.21 -38.61 5.93
C GLY A 31 -2.70 -38.60 6.33
N LYS A 32 -3.32 -37.45 6.54
CA LYS A 32 -4.75 -37.32 6.90
C LYS A 32 -5.59 -36.74 5.77
N LEU A 33 -5.13 -35.66 5.15
CA LEU A 33 -5.78 -35.01 4.01
C LEU A 33 -4.97 -35.23 2.74
N GLY A 34 -5.64 -35.27 1.58
CA GLY A 34 -4.98 -35.41 0.29
C GLY A 34 -4.36 -36.78 0.03
N LEU A 35 -5.02 -37.85 0.43
CA LEU A 35 -4.48 -39.23 0.36
C LEU A 35 -4.09 -39.73 -1.04
N LEU A 36 -4.54 -39.09 -2.10
CA LEU A 36 -4.13 -39.37 -3.49
C LEU A 36 -3.02 -38.46 -4.00
N ILE A 37 -2.63 -37.50 -3.19
CA ILE A 37 -1.55 -36.55 -3.49
C ILE A 37 -0.31 -37.12 -2.79
N ASP A 38 0.77 -37.28 -3.53
CA ASP A 38 1.99 -37.90 -3.01
C ASP A 38 2.56 -37.09 -1.83
N TRP A 39 2.39 -35.78 -1.84
CA TRP A 39 2.95 -34.90 -0.82
C TRP A 39 1.97 -33.81 -0.41
N ALA A 40 1.47 -33.91 0.80
CA ALA A 40 0.55 -32.98 1.40
C ALA A 40 0.83 -32.84 2.90
N VAL A 41 0.83 -31.60 3.39
CA VAL A 41 1.01 -31.30 4.80
C VAL A 41 -0.11 -30.35 5.27
N THR A 42 -0.61 -30.61 6.46
CA THR A 42 -1.51 -29.73 7.18
C THR A 42 -0.77 -29.13 8.36
N ILE A 43 -0.89 -27.85 8.55
CA ILE A 43 -0.28 -27.18 9.68
C ILE A 43 -1.34 -26.39 10.43
N SER A 44 -1.27 -26.47 11.75
CA SER A 44 -2.16 -25.75 12.64
C SER A 44 -1.38 -25.07 13.76
N ASP A 45 -1.87 -23.92 14.20
CA ASP A 45 -1.38 -23.22 15.36
C ASP A 45 -2.37 -23.31 16.53
N GLU A 46 -2.04 -22.67 17.65
CA GLU A 46 -2.87 -22.63 18.86
C GLU A 46 -4.13 -21.77 18.72
N ASN A 47 -4.26 -21.00 17.64
CA ASN A 47 -5.42 -20.14 17.35
C ASN A 47 -6.40 -20.77 16.35
N ASP A 48 -6.32 -22.11 16.16
CA ASP A 48 -7.14 -22.87 15.22
C ASP A 48 -6.96 -22.43 13.74
N ASN A 49 -5.87 -21.78 13.40
CA ASN A 49 -5.49 -21.57 12.02
C ASN A 49 -5.07 -22.94 11.44
N ILE A 50 -5.69 -23.35 10.34
CA ILE A 50 -5.41 -24.61 9.67
C ILE A 50 -5.16 -24.34 8.20
N LEU A 51 -4.00 -24.77 7.77
CA LEU A 51 -3.48 -24.52 6.44
C LEU A 51 -3.07 -25.85 5.81
N PHE A 52 -3.38 -26.01 4.54
CA PHE A 52 -3.13 -27.21 3.79
C PHE A 52 -2.27 -26.88 2.57
N VAL A 53 -1.11 -27.51 2.46
CA VAL A 53 -0.18 -27.33 1.35
C VAL A 53 0.06 -28.65 0.64
N THR A 54 0.01 -28.60 -0.68
CA THR A 54 0.32 -29.71 -1.55
C THR A 54 1.44 -29.33 -2.51
N ALA A 55 2.33 -30.27 -2.82
CA ALA A 55 3.29 -30.13 -3.89
C ALA A 55 3.08 -31.26 -4.91
N TRP A 56 3.22 -30.92 -6.16
CA TRP A 56 3.19 -31.87 -7.27
C TRP A 56 4.42 -31.64 -8.15
N PHE A 57 5.14 -32.70 -8.44
CA PHE A 57 6.32 -32.72 -9.30
C PHE A 57 6.07 -33.72 -10.42
N LYS A 58 5.88 -33.26 -11.63
CA LYS A 58 5.42 -34.04 -12.77
C LYS A 58 6.53 -34.99 -13.25
N GLN A 59 6.17 -36.27 -13.49
CA GLN A 59 7.09 -37.32 -13.92
C GLN A 59 6.91 -37.71 -15.39
N GLU A 60 5.78 -37.44 -16.02
CA GLU A 60 5.45 -37.82 -17.38
C GLU A 60 5.02 -36.64 -18.23
N GLY A 61 5.29 -36.67 -19.53
CA GLY A 61 4.86 -35.64 -20.49
C GLY A 61 5.51 -34.27 -20.21
N ILE A 62 6.80 -34.31 -19.88
CA ILE A 62 7.62 -33.15 -19.57
C ILE A 62 8.04 -32.47 -20.88
N ASN A 63 8.05 -31.15 -20.90
CA ASN A 63 8.65 -30.40 -22.00
C ASN A 63 10.16 -30.25 -21.77
N GLU A 64 10.94 -31.23 -22.22
CA GLU A 64 12.40 -31.23 -22.04
C GLU A 64 13.11 -30.05 -22.72
N LYS A 65 12.42 -29.32 -23.60
CA LYS A 65 12.96 -28.13 -24.28
C LYS A 65 12.62 -26.80 -23.58
N ALA A 66 12.00 -26.86 -22.40
CA ALA A 66 11.71 -25.65 -21.65
C ALA A 66 13.02 -24.95 -21.24
N ASP A 67 13.11 -23.64 -21.45
CA ASP A 67 14.27 -22.79 -21.15
C ASP A 67 14.20 -22.16 -19.74
N PHE A 68 13.17 -22.53 -18.96
CA PHE A 68 12.94 -22.04 -17.61
C PHE A 68 12.38 -23.13 -16.72
N PHE A 69 12.56 -23.00 -15.41
CA PHE A 69 11.95 -23.89 -14.43
C PHE A 69 10.43 -23.61 -14.30
N PRO A 70 9.56 -24.54 -14.73
CA PRO A 70 8.11 -24.34 -14.75
C PRO A 70 7.48 -24.57 -13.37
N LEU A 71 7.86 -23.73 -12.38
CA LEU A 71 7.28 -23.70 -11.05
C LEU A 71 6.05 -22.79 -11.02
N VAL A 72 4.92 -23.36 -10.61
CA VAL A 72 3.67 -22.63 -10.37
C VAL A 72 3.33 -22.69 -8.90
N VAL A 73 3.17 -21.53 -8.28
CA VAL A 73 2.71 -21.39 -6.90
C VAL A 73 1.37 -20.69 -6.89
N ASP A 74 0.37 -21.32 -6.28
CA ASP A 74 -0.97 -20.79 -6.11
C ASP A 74 -1.34 -20.73 -4.63
N PHE A 75 -1.92 -19.61 -4.24
CA PHE A 75 -2.47 -19.38 -2.92
C PHE A 75 -3.99 -19.27 -3.00
N GLN A 76 -4.69 -20.04 -2.20
CA GLN A 76 -6.15 -20.09 -2.22
C GLN A 76 -6.73 -19.66 -0.89
N GLU A 77 -7.34 -18.50 -0.90
CA GLU A 77 -8.20 -18.01 0.18
C GLU A 77 -9.57 -18.67 0.06
N LYS A 78 -10.08 -19.15 1.19
CA LYS A 78 -11.42 -19.74 1.26
C LYS A 78 -12.25 -18.98 2.28
N TYR A 79 -13.31 -18.33 1.84
CA TYR A 79 -14.16 -17.52 2.70
C TYR A 79 -14.82 -18.29 3.82
N TYR A 80 -15.07 -19.60 3.62
CA TYR A 80 -15.56 -20.46 4.68
C TYR A 80 -14.57 -20.60 5.86
N ALA A 81 -13.28 -20.38 5.61
CA ALA A 81 -12.26 -20.45 6.67
C ALA A 81 -12.48 -19.41 7.77
N THR A 82 -13.18 -18.32 7.45
CA THR A 82 -13.54 -17.24 8.38
C THR A 82 -15.05 -17.02 8.47
N TRP A 83 -15.86 -18.06 8.23
CA TRP A 83 -17.34 -18.11 8.31
C TRP A 83 -18.05 -17.15 7.34
N LYS A 84 -17.37 -16.61 6.35
CA LYS A 84 -17.96 -15.70 5.39
C LYS A 84 -18.61 -16.44 4.23
N ILE A 85 -19.76 -15.94 3.77
CA ILE A 85 -20.38 -16.32 2.49
C ILE A 85 -20.21 -15.13 1.54
N TRP A 86 -19.13 -15.15 0.80
CA TRP A 86 -18.78 -14.06 -0.10
C TRP A 86 -19.34 -14.26 -1.52
N GLY A 87 -19.30 -13.18 -2.28
CA GLY A 87 -19.70 -13.13 -3.67
C GLY A 87 -20.98 -12.32 -3.90
N ASN A 88 -21.23 -12.03 -5.16
CA ASN A 88 -22.40 -11.24 -5.55
C ASN A 88 -23.74 -11.97 -5.24
N LYS A 89 -24.85 -11.29 -5.46
CA LYS A 89 -26.19 -11.82 -5.17
C LYS A 89 -26.48 -13.17 -5.84
N PHE A 90 -25.87 -13.44 -6.98
CA PHE A 90 -26.15 -14.62 -7.83
C PHE A 90 -25.09 -15.73 -7.70
N GLN A 91 -23.83 -15.36 -7.43
CA GLN A 91 -22.72 -16.31 -7.29
C GLN A 91 -22.03 -16.12 -5.96
N LYS A 92 -22.17 -17.11 -5.07
CA LYS A 92 -21.54 -17.16 -3.76
C LYS A 92 -20.29 -18.05 -3.80
N ARG A 93 -19.32 -17.67 -4.61
CA ARG A 93 -18.09 -18.44 -4.86
C ARG A 93 -16.93 -17.50 -5.14
N GLU A 94 -15.74 -17.87 -4.68
CA GLU A 94 -14.46 -17.26 -5.05
C GLU A 94 -14.25 -17.40 -6.57
N TRP A 95 -13.95 -16.28 -7.23
CA TRP A 95 -13.77 -16.27 -8.69
C TRP A 95 -12.31 -16.12 -9.10
N ARG A 96 -11.61 -15.20 -8.48
CA ARG A 96 -10.21 -14.87 -8.74
C ARG A 96 -9.44 -14.78 -7.45
N PRO A 97 -8.12 -15.06 -7.46
CA PRO A 97 -7.25 -14.70 -6.35
C PRO A 97 -7.35 -13.19 -6.10
N THR A 98 -7.37 -12.82 -4.84
CA THR A 98 -7.23 -11.43 -4.41
C THR A 98 -5.81 -10.93 -4.70
N ASP A 99 -5.57 -9.62 -4.57
CA ASP A 99 -4.22 -9.08 -4.67
C ASP A 99 -3.33 -9.68 -3.60
N ASP A 100 -3.85 -9.84 -2.39
CA ASP A 100 -3.12 -10.44 -1.26
C ASP A 100 -2.82 -11.93 -1.47
N ALA A 101 -3.75 -12.70 -2.03
CA ALA A 101 -3.48 -14.09 -2.44
C ALA A 101 -2.38 -14.16 -3.51
N THR A 102 -2.38 -13.23 -4.45
CA THR A 102 -1.34 -13.13 -5.49
C THR A 102 0.02 -12.76 -4.87
N LEU A 103 0.04 -11.83 -3.92
CA LEU A 103 1.25 -11.44 -3.20
C LEU A 103 1.77 -12.59 -2.33
N SER A 104 0.90 -13.30 -1.62
CA SER A 104 1.25 -14.49 -0.83
C SER A 104 1.86 -15.59 -1.69
N ALA A 105 1.31 -15.87 -2.87
CA ALA A 105 1.91 -16.83 -3.81
C ALA A 105 3.32 -16.40 -4.24
N ARG A 106 3.56 -15.11 -4.45
CA ARG A 106 4.90 -14.58 -4.77
C ARG A 106 5.87 -14.68 -3.60
N LEU A 107 5.40 -14.49 -2.37
CA LEU A 107 6.20 -14.65 -1.14
C LEU A 107 6.70 -16.09 -0.97
N ILE A 108 5.93 -17.07 -1.44
CA ILE A 108 6.34 -18.48 -1.45
C ILE A 108 7.33 -18.77 -2.59
N ASP A 109 7.01 -18.33 -3.81
CA ASP A 109 7.79 -18.63 -5.02
C ASP A 109 9.23 -18.10 -4.93
N ARG A 110 9.41 -16.88 -4.44
CA ARG A 110 10.71 -16.16 -4.44
C ARG A 110 11.81 -16.87 -3.66
N PRO A 111 11.63 -17.28 -2.39
CA PRO A 111 12.68 -17.96 -1.64
C PRO A 111 12.85 -19.44 -1.99
N ILE A 112 11.84 -20.07 -2.60
CA ILE A 112 11.84 -21.49 -2.93
C ILE A 112 12.49 -21.76 -4.28
N ARG A 113 12.21 -20.97 -5.30
CA ARG A 113 12.72 -21.17 -6.66
C ARG A 113 14.24 -21.26 -6.75
N PRO A 114 15.04 -20.45 -6.04
CA PRO A 114 16.51 -20.54 -6.09
C PRO A 114 17.09 -21.83 -5.45
N MET A 115 16.28 -22.55 -4.67
CA MET A 115 16.73 -23.78 -3.99
C MET A 115 16.68 -25.02 -4.89
N PHE A 116 16.18 -24.87 -6.10
CA PHE A 116 16.24 -25.92 -7.11
C PHE A 116 17.49 -25.79 -7.97
N PRO A 117 18.11 -26.89 -8.40
CA PRO A 117 19.21 -26.86 -9.36
C PRO A 117 18.82 -26.17 -10.66
N LYS A 118 19.80 -25.56 -11.31
CA LYS A 118 19.57 -24.91 -12.61
C LYS A 118 19.26 -25.96 -13.69
N GLY A 119 18.39 -25.58 -14.63
CA GLY A 119 18.06 -26.39 -15.80
C GLY A 119 16.95 -27.43 -15.59
N ILE A 120 16.34 -27.52 -14.42
CA ILE A 120 15.19 -28.40 -14.19
C ILE A 120 14.01 -27.98 -15.08
N VAL A 121 13.40 -28.96 -15.72
CA VAL A 121 12.25 -28.77 -16.64
C VAL A 121 10.99 -29.52 -16.23
N ASN A 122 11.00 -30.22 -15.08
CA ASN A 122 9.81 -30.84 -14.55
C ASN A 122 8.78 -29.78 -14.13
N ASP A 123 7.55 -29.87 -14.66
CA ASP A 123 6.45 -29.04 -14.18
C ASP A 123 6.23 -29.25 -12.67
N THR A 124 6.35 -28.20 -11.90
CA THR A 124 6.20 -28.24 -10.44
C THR A 124 5.08 -27.30 -10.01
N GLN A 125 4.13 -27.80 -9.20
CA GLN A 125 3.05 -26.98 -8.67
C GLN A 125 2.98 -27.09 -7.16
N ILE A 126 2.86 -25.93 -6.49
CA ILE A 126 2.58 -25.80 -5.07
C ILE A 126 1.24 -25.10 -4.91
N ILE A 127 0.32 -25.73 -4.17
CA ILE A 127 -0.97 -25.10 -3.83
C ILE A 127 -1.07 -25.00 -2.32
N ALA A 128 -1.20 -23.77 -1.84
CA ALA A 128 -1.43 -23.46 -0.46
C ALA A 128 -2.90 -23.01 -0.26
N THR A 129 -3.64 -23.70 0.62
CA THR A 129 -5.07 -23.46 0.85
C THR A 129 -5.33 -23.19 2.33
N VAL A 130 -6.05 -22.08 2.61
CA VAL A 130 -6.52 -21.76 3.96
C VAL A 130 -7.78 -22.55 4.25
N LEU A 131 -7.77 -23.43 5.24
CA LEU A 131 -8.91 -24.24 5.65
C LEU A 131 -9.67 -23.67 6.87
N SER A 132 -8.93 -23.03 7.78
CA SER A 132 -9.47 -22.33 8.94
C SER A 132 -8.54 -21.15 9.27
N ALA A 133 -9.09 -20.00 9.60
CA ALA A 133 -8.29 -18.82 9.95
C ALA A 133 -8.98 -17.99 11.05
N SER A 134 -8.18 -17.57 12.02
CA SER A 134 -8.54 -16.50 12.95
C SER A 134 -8.34 -15.13 12.28
N TRP A 135 -9.03 -14.10 12.75
CA TRP A 135 -8.89 -12.73 12.21
C TRP A 135 -7.76 -11.93 12.87
N GLU A 136 -7.03 -12.55 13.77
CA GLU A 136 -6.09 -11.84 14.62
C GLU A 136 -4.70 -11.69 13.97
N ARG A 137 -4.33 -12.60 13.05
CA ARG A 137 -2.96 -12.66 12.48
C ARG A 137 -2.98 -12.92 11.00
N GLU A 138 -2.01 -12.33 10.29
CA GLU A 138 -1.73 -12.69 8.91
C GLU A 138 -0.96 -14.02 8.86
N LEU A 139 -1.37 -14.91 7.98
CA LEU A 139 -0.78 -16.25 7.87
C LEU A 139 0.37 -16.33 6.85
N GLY A 140 0.69 -15.20 6.20
CA GLY A 140 1.48 -15.14 4.98
C GLY A 140 2.87 -15.76 5.02
N PHE A 141 3.59 -15.70 6.15
CA PHE A 141 4.98 -16.17 6.22
C PHE A 141 5.10 -17.66 6.48
N TRP A 142 4.15 -18.28 7.14
CA TRP A 142 4.15 -19.73 7.40
C TRP A 142 4.14 -20.57 6.12
N TRP A 143 3.59 -20.03 5.04
CA TRP A 143 3.52 -20.70 3.75
C TRP A 143 4.87 -21.04 3.15
N ILE A 144 5.90 -20.23 3.43
CA ILE A 144 7.27 -20.47 2.96
C ILE A 144 7.80 -21.76 3.58
N THR A 145 7.71 -21.85 4.90
CA THR A 145 8.12 -23.03 5.68
C THR A 145 7.39 -24.28 5.20
N TRP A 146 6.09 -24.17 4.93
CA TRP A 146 5.28 -25.33 4.57
C TRP A 146 5.48 -25.81 3.15
N ALA A 147 5.67 -24.89 2.24
CA ALA A 147 6.06 -25.24 0.88
C ALA A 147 7.43 -25.94 0.88
N SER A 148 8.38 -25.44 1.69
CA SER A 148 9.68 -26.07 1.92
C SER A 148 9.52 -27.50 2.45
N LEU A 149 8.79 -27.67 3.56
CA LEU A 149 8.56 -29.00 4.16
C LEU A 149 7.90 -29.98 3.17
N THR A 150 6.89 -29.52 2.41
CA THR A 150 6.19 -30.36 1.43
C THR A 150 7.11 -30.80 0.29
N LEU A 151 7.99 -29.91 -0.17
CA LEU A 151 9.00 -30.21 -1.21
C LEU A 151 10.07 -31.16 -0.70
N MET A 152 10.50 -31.05 0.56
CA MET A 152 11.42 -31.98 1.20
C MET A 152 10.79 -33.37 1.31
N MET A 153 9.50 -33.46 1.66
CA MET A 153 8.76 -34.73 1.69
C MET A 153 8.67 -35.35 0.29
N ALA A 154 8.62 -34.51 -0.75
CA ALA A 154 8.51 -34.91 -2.13
C ALA A 154 9.80 -35.49 -2.74
N TRP A 155 10.92 -35.48 -2.03
CA TRP A 155 12.24 -35.85 -2.60
C TRP A 155 12.54 -35.16 -3.93
N THR A 156 11.92 -34.01 -4.16
CA THR A 156 12.31 -33.17 -5.30
C THR A 156 13.78 -32.77 -5.10
N PRO A 157 14.49 -32.36 -6.15
CA PRO A 157 15.84 -31.84 -6.02
C PRO A 157 15.90 -30.48 -5.34
N PHE A 158 15.16 -30.35 -4.25
CA PHE A 158 15.11 -29.19 -3.38
C PHE A 158 16.26 -29.28 -2.38
N GLU A 159 17.28 -28.45 -2.56
CA GLU A 159 18.58 -28.66 -1.95
C GLU A 159 18.64 -28.31 -0.47
N TRP A 160 17.90 -27.25 -0.04
CA TRP A 160 17.99 -26.74 1.32
C TRP A 160 16.62 -26.35 1.88
N PRO A 161 16.34 -26.69 3.15
CA PRO A 161 15.13 -26.21 3.81
C PRO A 161 15.13 -24.68 3.91
N VAL A 162 13.98 -24.08 3.68
CA VAL A 162 13.76 -22.64 3.76
C VAL A 162 12.60 -22.36 4.69
N ALA A 163 12.81 -21.53 5.70
CA ALA A 163 11.74 -21.13 6.59
C ALA A 163 11.46 -19.63 6.50
N GLY A 164 10.20 -19.27 6.72
CA GLY A 164 9.73 -17.88 6.81
C GLY A 164 9.61 -17.42 8.24
N CYS A 165 9.84 -16.13 8.49
CA CYS A 165 9.65 -15.50 9.77
C CYS A 165 9.07 -14.09 9.59
N LYS A 166 8.00 -13.76 10.35
CA LYS A 166 7.46 -12.42 10.44
C LYS A 166 7.66 -11.90 11.85
N ILE A 167 8.30 -10.72 11.96
CA ILE A 167 8.48 -10.01 13.23
C ILE A 167 8.01 -8.58 13.11
N ALA A 168 7.43 -8.07 14.19
CA ALA A 168 7.16 -6.65 14.39
C ALA A 168 8.16 -6.09 15.40
N VAL A 169 8.62 -4.85 15.18
CA VAL A 169 9.45 -4.11 16.12
C VAL A 169 8.65 -2.91 16.60
N LEU A 170 8.47 -2.80 17.91
CA LEU A 170 7.74 -1.70 18.54
C LEU A 170 8.66 -0.50 18.80
N GLU A 171 8.11 0.63 19.22
CA GLU A 171 8.87 1.87 19.50
C GLU A 171 9.93 1.69 20.60
N ASP A 172 9.70 0.80 21.55
CA ASP A 172 10.64 0.44 22.62
C ASP A 172 11.69 -0.60 22.20
N GLU A 173 11.77 -0.91 20.91
CA GLU A 173 12.59 -1.96 20.29
C GLU A 173 12.26 -3.38 20.75
N THR A 174 11.07 -3.64 21.28
CA THR A 174 10.59 -4.99 21.55
C THR A 174 10.29 -5.73 20.23
N TYR A 175 10.78 -6.97 20.13
CA TYR A 175 10.55 -7.84 18.96
C TYR A 175 9.40 -8.80 19.25
N VAL A 176 8.39 -8.78 18.40
CA VAL A 176 7.22 -9.67 18.50
C VAL A 176 7.22 -10.61 17.30
N PHE A 177 7.38 -11.92 17.56
CA PHE A 177 7.27 -12.96 16.54
C PHE A 177 5.80 -13.25 16.23
N ASN A 178 5.48 -13.43 14.95
CA ASN A 178 4.15 -13.70 14.45
C ASN A 178 3.10 -12.75 15.08
N PRO A 179 3.25 -11.43 14.88
CA PRO A 179 2.44 -10.41 15.54
C PRO A 179 0.97 -10.51 15.14
N THR A 180 0.08 -10.02 16.01
CA THR A 180 -1.31 -9.76 15.64
C THR A 180 -1.37 -8.52 14.75
N ILE A 181 -2.45 -8.38 13.98
CA ILE A 181 -2.70 -7.21 13.11
C ILE A 181 -2.66 -5.90 13.91
N GLU A 182 -3.16 -5.92 15.15
CA GLU A 182 -3.11 -4.76 16.04
C GLU A 182 -1.67 -4.36 16.38
N VAL A 183 -0.82 -5.34 16.70
CA VAL A 183 0.61 -5.12 16.94
C VAL A 183 1.32 -4.64 15.67
N GLU A 184 1.03 -5.22 14.51
CA GLU A 184 1.58 -4.78 13.21
C GLU A 184 1.26 -3.32 12.90
N ASN A 185 0.03 -2.89 13.15
CA ASN A 185 -0.40 -1.51 12.94
C ASN A 185 0.33 -0.51 13.86
N SER A 186 0.64 -0.92 15.09
CA SER A 186 1.37 -0.09 16.06
C SER A 186 2.88 -0.11 15.85
N ALA A 187 3.43 -1.14 15.21
CA ALA A 187 4.87 -1.34 15.02
C ALA A 187 5.52 -0.22 14.20
N ILE A 188 6.79 0.05 14.50
CA ILE A 188 7.66 0.93 13.69
C ILE A 188 8.28 0.17 12.51
N LEU A 189 8.40 -1.17 12.61
CA LEU A 189 8.92 -2.04 11.56
C LEU A 189 8.13 -3.34 11.54
N ASN A 190 7.59 -3.68 10.38
CA ASN A 190 7.08 -5.01 10.06
C ASN A 190 8.04 -5.66 9.08
N LEU A 191 8.67 -6.74 9.51
CA LEU A 191 9.70 -7.44 8.77
C LEU A 191 9.30 -8.89 8.52
N LEU A 192 9.27 -9.27 7.26
CA LEU A 192 9.11 -10.64 6.81
C LEU A 192 10.39 -11.09 6.11
N THR A 193 10.95 -12.21 6.56
CA THR A 193 12.18 -12.78 6.00
C THR A 193 12.01 -14.23 5.68
N ALA A 194 12.82 -14.71 4.75
CA ALA A 194 13.06 -16.15 4.53
C ALA A 194 14.55 -16.42 4.51
N TRP A 195 14.94 -17.50 5.19
CA TRP A 195 16.33 -17.94 5.28
C TRP A 195 16.43 -19.46 5.10
N THR A 196 17.56 -19.90 4.60
CA THR A 196 18.07 -21.24 4.90
C THR A 196 18.72 -21.22 6.29
N GLU A 197 19.34 -22.31 6.73
CA GLU A 197 20.10 -22.32 7.98
C GLU A 197 21.17 -21.21 8.03
N ASP A 198 21.84 -20.93 6.91
CA ASP A 198 22.99 -20.03 6.84
C ASP A 198 22.79 -18.79 5.97
N ALA A 199 21.82 -18.78 5.06
CA ALA A 199 21.68 -17.75 4.04
C ALA A 199 20.33 -17.05 4.02
N LEU A 200 20.36 -15.73 3.92
CA LEU A 200 19.19 -14.88 3.65
C LEU A 200 18.74 -15.07 2.20
N THR A 201 17.49 -15.45 2.00
CA THR A 201 16.93 -15.70 0.66
C THR A 201 15.91 -14.64 0.23
N MET A 202 15.19 -14.05 1.18
CA MET A 202 14.19 -13.03 0.88
C MET A 202 13.99 -12.11 2.08
N VAL A 203 13.74 -10.83 1.79
CA VAL A 203 13.25 -9.85 2.77
C VAL A 203 12.11 -9.05 2.16
N GLU A 204 11.09 -8.78 2.97
CA GLU A 204 10.12 -7.72 2.76
C GLU A 204 9.89 -6.95 4.06
N ALA A 205 10.02 -5.63 4.00
CA ALA A 205 9.83 -4.78 5.15
C ALA A 205 9.01 -3.54 4.82
N GLY A 206 8.13 -3.18 5.77
CA GLY A 206 7.48 -1.88 5.84
C GLY A 206 7.90 -1.19 7.12
N ALA A 207 8.34 0.06 7.05
CA ALA A 207 8.93 0.76 8.18
C ALA A 207 8.41 2.20 8.30
N LYS A 208 8.18 2.65 9.52
CA LYS A 208 7.83 4.05 9.83
C LYS A 208 9.10 4.86 10.09
N GLU A 209 9.96 4.97 9.06
CA GLU A 209 11.25 5.66 9.14
C GLU A 209 12.16 5.08 10.25
N VAL A 210 12.67 3.86 10.06
CA VAL A 210 13.62 3.21 10.99
C VAL A 210 15.07 3.36 10.54
N SER A 211 16.01 3.35 11.51
CA SER A 211 17.43 3.39 11.21
C SER A 211 17.95 2.07 10.64
N ASP A 212 19.08 2.15 9.94
CA ASP A 212 19.77 1.01 9.35
C ASP A 212 20.16 -0.02 10.43
N GLU A 213 20.51 0.43 11.64
CA GLU A 213 20.91 -0.43 12.78
C GLU A 213 19.71 -1.22 13.32
N VAL A 214 18.53 -0.60 13.45
CA VAL A 214 17.30 -1.30 13.87
C VAL A 214 16.96 -2.39 12.85
N MET A 215 17.05 -2.09 11.57
CA MET A 215 16.82 -3.05 10.50
C MET A 215 17.77 -4.25 10.57
N LEU A 216 19.07 -4.00 10.74
CA LEU A 216 20.08 -5.06 10.84
C LEU A 216 19.88 -5.94 12.07
N ARG A 217 19.52 -5.35 13.23
CA ARG A 217 19.21 -6.14 14.44
C ARG A 217 17.95 -6.99 14.24
N ALA A 218 16.93 -6.44 13.58
CA ALA A 218 15.72 -7.18 13.26
C ALA A 218 15.98 -8.37 12.33
N LEU A 219 16.83 -8.19 11.31
CA LEU A 219 17.26 -9.30 10.43
C LEU A 219 18.01 -10.38 11.21
N ALA A 220 18.93 -10.01 12.08
CA ALA A 220 19.65 -10.99 12.92
C ALA A 220 18.67 -11.76 13.83
N LYS A 221 17.70 -11.07 14.45
CA LYS A 221 16.70 -11.72 15.30
C LYS A 221 15.81 -12.67 14.52
N SER A 222 15.39 -12.29 13.33
CA SER A 222 14.60 -13.17 12.47
C SER A 222 15.36 -14.45 12.10
N HIS A 223 16.67 -14.37 11.86
CA HIS A 223 17.50 -15.54 11.57
C HIS A 223 17.60 -16.50 12.76
N GLU A 224 17.71 -16.00 13.98
CA GLU A 224 17.70 -16.84 15.20
C GLU A 224 16.39 -17.65 15.31
N ILE A 225 15.26 -17.03 14.98
CA ILE A 225 13.95 -17.70 15.02
C ILE A 225 13.85 -18.75 13.91
N ILE A 226 14.29 -18.41 12.71
CA ILE A 226 14.23 -19.30 11.54
C ILE A 226 15.06 -20.57 11.77
N LYS A 227 16.22 -20.49 12.41
CA LYS A 227 17.00 -21.70 12.77
C LYS A 227 16.19 -22.68 13.60
N LYS A 228 15.39 -22.23 14.55
CA LYS A 228 14.50 -23.09 15.34
C LYS A 228 13.38 -23.70 14.48
N ILE A 229 12.87 -22.97 13.49
CA ILE A 229 11.85 -23.48 12.57
C ILE A 229 12.46 -24.57 11.68
N ILE A 230 13.64 -24.36 11.12
CA ILE A 230 14.35 -25.35 10.28
C ILE A 230 14.72 -26.60 11.08
N GLU A 231 15.09 -26.46 12.34
CA GLU A 231 15.31 -27.57 13.25
C GLU A 231 14.03 -28.42 13.42
N ALA A 232 12.87 -27.76 13.59
CA ALA A 232 11.58 -28.43 13.66
C ALA A 232 11.20 -29.13 12.35
N GLU A 233 11.44 -28.52 11.17
CA GLU A 233 11.27 -29.17 9.86
C GLU A 233 12.14 -30.42 9.73
N SER A 234 13.40 -30.32 10.10
CA SER A 234 14.38 -31.38 10.01
C SER A 234 14.02 -32.57 10.92
N ASP A 235 13.56 -32.29 12.14
CA ASP A 235 13.09 -33.27 13.09
C ASP A 235 11.80 -33.97 12.60
N PHE A 236 10.86 -33.24 12.02
CA PHE A 236 9.66 -33.80 11.40
C PHE A 236 10.02 -34.70 10.21
N MET A 237 10.94 -34.28 9.36
CA MET A 237 11.41 -35.03 8.20
C MET A 237 12.08 -36.35 8.58
N LYS A 238 12.78 -36.37 9.72
CA LYS A 238 13.36 -37.62 10.25
C LYS A 238 12.26 -38.64 10.56
N ASP A 239 11.23 -38.25 11.31
CA ASP A 239 10.09 -39.09 11.63
C ASP A 239 9.32 -39.50 10.36
N TYR A 240 9.19 -38.59 9.38
CA TYR A 240 8.53 -38.85 8.11
C TYR A 240 9.23 -39.95 7.33
N LYS A 241 10.56 -39.90 7.22
CA LYS A 241 11.40 -40.93 6.55
C LYS A 241 11.28 -42.31 7.21
N GLU A 242 11.06 -42.36 8.51
CA GLU A 242 10.91 -43.61 9.24
C GLU A 242 9.51 -44.25 9.05
N ASN A 243 8.47 -43.45 8.81
CA ASN A 243 7.09 -43.89 8.79
C ASN A 243 6.46 -43.99 7.40
N PHE A 244 7.02 -43.34 6.40
CA PHE A 244 6.45 -43.28 5.04
C PHE A 244 7.46 -43.74 4.00
N TRP A 245 6.94 -44.46 3.00
CA TRP A 245 7.73 -44.78 1.82
C TRP A 245 7.87 -43.55 0.94
N ILE A 246 9.08 -43.31 0.46
CA ILE A 246 9.40 -42.17 -0.38
C ILE A 246 9.68 -42.68 -1.79
N PRO A 247 8.87 -42.27 -2.79
CA PRO A 247 9.13 -42.66 -4.17
C PRO A 247 10.41 -42.02 -4.71
N GLU A 248 11.13 -42.75 -5.54
CA GLU A 248 12.20 -42.18 -6.33
C GLU A 248 11.62 -41.25 -7.41
N VAL A 249 12.18 -40.06 -7.53
CA VAL A 249 11.68 -39.01 -8.43
C VAL A 249 12.68 -38.83 -9.57
N GLU A 250 12.24 -38.98 -10.81
CA GLU A 250 13.08 -38.74 -11.98
C GLU A 250 13.13 -37.23 -12.29
N VAL A 251 14.33 -36.69 -12.39
CA VAL A 251 14.58 -35.29 -12.63
C VAL A 251 15.13 -35.09 -14.03
N PHE A 252 14.45 -34.23 -14.81
CA PHE A 252 14.84 -33.92 -16.17
C PHE A 252 15.51 -32.54 -16.20
N TYR A 253 16.59 -32.44 -16.97
CA TYR A 253 17.38 -31.22 -17.08
C TYR A 253 17.52 -30.81 -18.53
N ASN A 254 17.29 -29.54 -18.82
CA ASN A 254 17.71 -28.90 -20.06
C ASN A 254 18.96 -28.08 -19.76
N LEU A 255 20.10 -28.71 -19.85
CA LEU A 255 21.40 -28.03 -19.68
C LEU A 255 22.12 -27.96 -21.02
N PRO A 256 22.80 -26.86 -21.30
CA PRO A 256 23.63 -26.73 -22.50
C PRO A 256 24.69 -27.79 -22.54
N ASP A 257 24.85 -28.47 -23.70
CA ASP A 257 25.94 -29.43 -23.91
C ASP A 257 27.30 -28.70 -23.77
N GLU A 258 28.11 -29.14 -22.82
CA GLU A 258 29.37 -28.48 -22.46
C GLU A 258 30.41 -28.63 -23.57
N SER A 259 30.35 -29.66 -24.42
CA SER A 259 31.25 -29.84 -25.55
C SER A 259 30.98 -28.75 -26.63
N ILE A 260 29.68 -28.51 -26.94
CA ILE A 260 29.26 -27.48 -27.88
C ILE A 260 29.53 -26.11 -27.30
N TYR A 261 29.25 -25.91 -26.00
CA TYR A 261 29.50 -24.64 -25.34
C TYR A 261 30.99 -24.28 -25.34
N SER A 262 31.90 -25.26 -25.20
CA SER A 262 33.31 -24.97 -25.24
C SER A 262 33.78 -24.45 -26.64
N GLU A 263 33.22 -24.97 -27.73
CA GLU A 263 33.49 -24.46 -29.08
C GLU A 263 32.95 -23.05 -29.30
N ILE A 264 31.73 -22.80 -28.81
CA ILE A 264 31.13 -21.46 -28.85
C ILE A 264 31.94 -20.46 -28.02
N ARG A 265 32.47 -20.89 -26.88
CA ARG A 265 33.32 -20.08 -26.01
C ARG A 265 34.61 -19.65 -26.70
N GLU A 266 35.20 -20.54 -27.48
CA GLU A 266 36.37 -20.22 -28.32
C GLU A 266 36.04 -19.29 -29.50
N PHE A 267 34.87 -19.47 -30.12
CA PHE A 267 34.39 -18.63 -31.22
C PHE A 267 33.99 -17.23 -30.77
N LEU A 268 33.25 -17.11 -29.67
CA LEU A 268 32.80 -15.86 -29.06
C LEU A 268 33.87 -15.31 -28.09
N THR A 269 34.94 -14.78 -28.64
CA THR A 269 36.03 -14.14 -27.86
C THR A 269 35.55 -12.88 -27.14
N GLU A 270 36.29 -12.44 -26.11
CA GLU A 270 36.01 -11.17 -25.44
C GLU A 270 36.00 -9.98 -26.42
N GLU A 271 36.84 -10.00 -27.45
CA GLU A 271 36.91 -8.97 -28.50
C GLU A 271 35.63 -8.89 -29.33
N LYS A 272 35.05 -10.03 -29.72
CA LYS A 272 33.78 -10.04 -30.45
C LYS A 272 32.63 -9.48 -29.58
N LEU A 273 32.65 -9.79 -28.31
CA LEU A 273 31.63 -9.34 -27.37
C LEU A 273 31.77 -7.85 -26.99
N GLU A 274 32.90 -7.20 -27.29
CA GLU A 274 33.06 -5.74 -27.16
C GLU A 274 32.01 -4.96 -27.96
N ALA A 275 31.53 -5.52 -29.06
CA ALA A 275 30.46 -4.92 -29.86
C ALA A 275 29.14 -4.67 -29.08
N LEU A 276 28.94 -5.37 -27.97
CA LEU A 276 27.74 -5.21 -27.11
C LEU A 276 27.84 -4.04 -26.11
N TYR A 277 29.05 -3.52 -25.86
CA TYR A 277 29.26 -2.44 -24.90
C TYR A 277 28.83 -1.07 -25.46
N ASN A 278 28.34 -0.21 -24.55
CA ASN A 278 27.88 1.14 -24.83
C ASN A 278 26.84 1.24 -25.95
N LYS A 279 25.92 0.28 -25.98
CA LYS A 279 24.84 0.21 -26.98
C LYS A 279 23.49 0.62 -26.38
N TRP A 280 22.67 1.27 -27.20
CA TRP A 280 21.25 1.44 -26.89
C TRP A 280 20.54 0.08 -26.86
N LYS A 281 19.45 -0.04 -26.12
CA LYS A 281 18.72 -1.31 -25.96
C LYS A 281 18.42 -2.00 -27.30
N LYS A 282 17.98 -1.24 -28.32
CA LYS A 282 17.70 -1.77 -29.67
C LYS A 282 18.97 -2.22 -30.39
N ASP A 283 20.03 -1.42 -30.31
CA ASP A 283 21.29 -1.75 -30.95
C ASP A 283 22.00 -2.92 -30.29
N PHE A 284 21.88 -3.03 -28.95
CA PHE A 284 22.33 -4.21 -28.20
C PHE A 284 21.62 -5.47 -28.69
N HIS A 285 20.30 -5.42 -28.81
CA HIS A 285 19.50 -6.56 -29.28
C HIS A 285 19.85 -6.93 -30.73
N ASN A 286 20.04 -5.96 -31.60
CA ASN A 286 20.46 -6.19 -32.99
C ASN A 286 21.85 -6.86 -33.07
N GLU A 287 22.80 -6.37 -32.27
CA GLU A 287 24.14 -6.96 -32.23
C GLU A 287 24.15 -8.35 -31.61
N PHE A 288 23.36 -8.56 -30.57
CA PHE A 288 23.17 -9.87 -29.95
C PHE A 288 22.57 -10.90 -30.96
N ASN A 289 21.53 -10.51 -31.69
CA ASN A 289 20.96 -11.36 -32.75
C ASN A 289 21.95 -11.66 -33.86
N LYS A 290 22.78 -10.67 -34.26
CA LYS A 290 23.83 -10.87 -35.21
C LYS A 290 24.88 -11.88 -34.72
N LEU A 291 25.33 -11.77 -33.46
CA LEU A 291 26.25 -12.73 -32.86
C LEU A 291 25.61 -14.15 -32.77
N THR A 292 24.32 -14.24 -32.51
CA THR A 292 23.57 -15.51 -32.51
C THR A 292 23.56 -16.11 -33.92
N SER A 293 23.34 -15.30 -34.97
CA SER A 293 23.35 -15.77 -36.36
C SER A 293 24.77 -16.20 -36.79
N GLU A 294 25.80 -15.43 -36.45
CA GLU A 294 27.19 -15.82 -36.72
C GLU A 294 27.61 -17.10 -36.00
N THR A 295 27.09 -17.32 -34.77
CA THR A 295 27.32 -18.55 -34.01
C THR A 295 26.63 -19.74 -34.67
N LYS A 296 25.43 -19.53 -35.22
CA LYS A 296 24.72 -20.56 -35.99
C LYS A 296 25.50 -20.98 -37.23
N GLU A 297 26.00 -20.01 -38.01
CA GLU A 297 26.84 -20.25 -39.20
C GLU A 297 28.12 -21.03 -38.84
N PHE A 298 28.82 -20.62 -37.76
CA PHE A 298 29.99 -21.31 -37.25
C PHE A 298 29.69 -22.78 -36.88
N LEU A 299 28.58 -23.06 -36.22
CA LEU A 299 28.20 -24.42 -35.84
C LEU A 299 27.86 -25.27 -37.07
N LEU A 300 27.21 -24.69 -38.12
CA LEU A 300 26.94 -25.35 -39.38
C LEU A 300 28.26 -25.72 -40.11
N GLU A 301 29.28 -24.87 -40.11
CA GLU A 301 30.61 -25.18 -40.65
C GLU A 301 31.30 -26.32 -39.89
N LYS A 302 30.99 -26.52 -38.64
CA LYS A 302 31.43 -27.62 -37.75
C LYS A 302 30.62 -28.89 -37.87
N TRP A 303 29.72 -28.97 -38.85
CA TRP A 303 28.88 -30.14 -39.13
C TRP A 303 27.78 -30.43 -38.07
N TYR A 304 27.38 -29.44 -37.26
CA TYR A 304 26.17 -29.56 -36.46
C TYR A 304 24.95 -29.34 -37.34
N ASN A 305 23.93 -30.18 -37.17
CA ASN A 305 22.70 -30.12 -37.94
C ASN A 305 21.56 -29.50 -37.11
N PHE A 306 20.66 -28.79 -37.77
CA PHE A 306 19.47 -28.16 -37.16
C PHE A 306 18.16 -28.76 -37.67
N ASP A 307 18.21 -29.83 -38.49
CA ASP A 307 17.04 -30.55 -38.99
C ASP A 307 16.62 -31.65 -38.01
N LEU A 308 15.31 -31.75 -37.74
CA LEU A 308 14.67 -32.45 -36.63
C LEU A 308 14.79 -34.03 -36.63
N GLU A 309 15.60 -34.66 -37.45
CA GLU A 309 15.58 -36.12 -37.64
C GLU A 309 16.88 -36.86 -37.25
N ASP A 310 17.88 -36.17 -36.69
CA ASP A 310 19.19 -36.80 -36.40
C ASP A 310 19.62 -36.65 -34.93
N GLU A 311 20.33 -37.64 -34.34
CA GLU A 311 20.80 -37.64 -32.96
C GLU A 311 21.73 -36.45 -32.56
N LYS A 312 22.24 -35.73 -33.56
CA LYS A 312 23.07 -34.54 -33.40
C LYS A 312 22.34 -33.23 -33.67
N THR A 313 21.02 -33.25 -33.60
CA THR A 313 20.22 -32.07 -33.92
C THR A 313 20.22 -31.07 -32.77
N LEU A 314 20.69 -29.85 -33.04
CA LEU A 314 20.58 -28.71 -32.13
C LEU A 314 19.26 -27.98 -32.40
N ASP A 315 18.54 -27.65 -31.36
CA ASP A 315 17.41 -26.73 -31.47
C ASP A 315 17.96 -25.29 -31.65
N GLU A 316 17.41 -24.58 -32.61
CA GLU A 316 17.82 -23.19 -32.92
C GLU A 316 17.65 -22.29 -31.68
N SER A 317 16.67 -22.55 -30.83
CA SER A 317 16.48 -21.85 -29.56
C SER A 317 17.65 -22.04 -28.58
N SER A 318 18.33 -23.19 -28.63
CA SER A 318 19.48 -23.49 -27.79
C SER A 318 20.68 -22.59 -28.10
N ILE A 319 20.85 -22.16 -29.38
CA ILE A 319 21.95 -21.26 -29.75
C ILE A 319 21.84 -19.95 -29.02
N TRP A 320 20.63 -19.39 -28.93
CA TRP A 320 20.38 -18.16 -28.20
C TRP A 320 20.80 -18.28 -26.73
N SER A 321 20.46 -19.39 -26.07
CA SER A 321 20.84 -19.69 -24.68
C SER A 321 22.35 -19.85 -24.50
N PHE A 322 23.06 -20.46 -25.46
CA PHE A 322 24.52 -20.55 -25.44
C PHE A 322 25.20 -19.18 -25.56
N VAL A 323 24.73 -18.36 -26.50
CA VAL A 323 25.24 -16.98 -26.66
C VAL A 323 24.97 -16.17 -25.41
N GLU A 324 23.76 -16.27 -24.82
CA GLU A 324 23.42 -15.59 -23.57
C GLU A 324 24.33 -16.04 -22.42
N LYS A 325 24.55 -17.36 -22.24
CA LYS A 325 25.46 -17.91 -21.22
C LYS A 325 26.86 -17.31 -21.38
N ARG A 326 27.38 -17.25 -22.63
CA ARG A 326 28.72 -16.69 -22.91
C ARG A 326 28.79 -15.19 -22.64
N VAL A 327 27.80 -14.43 -23.08
CA VAL A 327 27.70 -13.00 -22.82
C VAL A 327 27.67 -12.72 -21.33
N LYS A 328 26.86 -13.48 -20.59
CA LYS A 328 26.77 -13.40 -19.12
C LYS A 328 28.12 -13.66 -18.45
N GLU A 329 28.81 -14.72 -18.84
CA GLU A 329 30.12 -15.07 -18.30
C GLU A 329 31.14 -13.93 -18.47
N VAL A 330 31.28 -13.39 -19.70
CA VAL A 330 32.24 -12.31 -20.00
C VAL A 330 31.88 -11.01 -19.31
N MET A 331 30.60 -10.66 -19.29
CA MET A 331 30.15 -9.43 -18.62
C MET A 331 30.38 -9.49 -17.11
N ARG A 332 30.02 -10.62 -16.47
CA ARG A 332 30.28 -10.82 -15.04
C ARG A 332 31.76 -10.72 -14.71
N LYS A 333 32.62 -11.39 -15.51
CA LYS A 333 34.06 -11.31 -15.37
C LYS A 333 34.57 -9.87 -15.49
N ASN A 334 34.13 -9.10 -16.49
CA ASN A 334 34.55 -7.71 -16.67
C ASN A 334 34.09 -6.80 -15.50
N ILE A 335 32.92 -7.05 -14.91
CA ILE A 335 32.47 -6.30 -13.74
C ILE A 335 33.29 -6.69 -12.50
N LEU A 336 33.54 -7.97 -12.27
CA LEU A 336 34.28 -8.45 -11.09
C LEU A 336 35.75 -8.06 -11.10
N GLU A 337 36.43 -8.25 -12.23
CA GLU A 337 37.87 -8.05 -12.35
C GLU A 337 38.27 -6.62 -12.76
N LYS A 338 37.50 -6.01 -13.67
CA LYS A 338 37.84 -4.71 -14.30
C LYS A 338 36.96 -3.55 -13.82
N ASN A 339 35.96 -3.78 -12.95
CA ASN A 339 34.93 -2.82 -12.54
C ASN A 339 34.22 -2.16 -13.75
N ARG A 340 34.04 -2.91 -14.84
CA ARG A 340 33.56 -2.38 -16.11
C ARG A 340 32.11 -2.82 -16.37
N ARG A 341 31.20 -1.88 -16.35
CA ARG A 341 29.78 -2.07 -16.69
C ARG A 341 29.54 -1.97 -18.20
N LEU A 342 28.37 -2.44 -18.66
CA LEU A 342 27.97 -2.39 -20.07
C LEU A 342 27.91 -0.99 -20.66
N ASP A 343 27.55 0.01 -19.89
CA ASP A 343 27.40 1.41 -20.28
C ASP A 343 28.53 2.31 -19.76
N TRP A 344 29.65 1.72 -19.31
CA TRP A 344 30.83 2.39 -18.83
C TRP A 344 30.67 3.23 -17.55
N ARG A 345 29.47 3.20 -16.89
CA ARG A 345 29.30 3.83 -15.58
C ARG A 345 30.18 3.17 -14.52
N ASN A 346 30.53 3.91 -13.49
CA ASN A 346 31.08 3.35 -12.26
C ASN A 346 30.08 2.43 -11.59
N LEU A 347 30.54 1.55 -10.69
CA LEU A 347 29.67 0.59 -10.02
C LEU A 347 28.60 1.24 -9.13
N ASP A 348 28.90 2.38 -8.53
CA ASP A 348 28.05 3.18 -7.65
C ASP A 348 27.24 4.29 -8.36
N GLU A 349 27.44 4.44 -9.67
CA GLU A 349 26.85 5.54 -10.43
C GLU A 349 25.41 5.26 -10.84
N VAL A 350 24.52 6.21 -10.56
CA VAL A 350 23.11 6.21 -10.98
C VAL A 350 22.99 6.87 -12.35
N ARG A 351 22.14 6.32 -13.23
CA ARG A 351 21.80 6.95 -14.51
C ARG A 351 21.20 8.33 -14.29
N GLN A 352 21.38 9.23 -15.26
CA GLN A 352 20.81 10.56 -15.23
C GLN A 352 19.28 10.50 -15.00
N VAL A 353 18.80 11.25 -14.00
CA VAL A 353 17.40 11.39 -13.65
C VAL A 353 16.88 12.77 -13.97
N SER A 354 15.60 12.88 -14.30
CA SER A 354 14.91 14.16 -14.48
C SER A 354 13.42 14.02 -14.20
N TRP A 355 12.78 15.12 -13.82
CA TRP A 355 11.35 15.23 -13.56
C TRP A 355 10.74 16.39 -14.31
N GLU A 356 9.46 16.23 -14.63
CA GLU A 356 8.57 17.27 -15.10
C GLU A 356 7.26 17.15 -14.35
N VAL A 357 6.79 18.22 -13.74
CA VAL A 357 5.56 18.25 -12.96
C VAL A 357 4.47 19.07 -13.65
N SER A 358 3.21 18.89 -13.26
CA SER A 358 2.05 19.59 -13.86
C SER A 358 1.90 19.34 -15.37
N LEU A 359 2.31 18.18 -15.85
CA LEU A 359 2.28 17.81 -17.27
C LEU A 359 0.84 17.72 -17.80
N LEU A 360 -0.08 17.21 -16.99
CA LEU A 360 -1.47 17.01 -17.35
C LEU A 360 -2.36 18.07 -16.68
N PRO A 361 -2.90 19.02 -17.44
CA PRO A 361 -3.51 20.24 -16.85
C PRO A 361 -4.84 20.00 -16.11
N ARG A 362 -5.53 18.89 -16.37
CA ARG A 362 -6.83 18.57 -15.73
C ARG A 362 -6.74 17.57 -14.58
N THR A 363 -5.58 17.03 -14.31
CA THR A 363 -5.36 16.13 -13.18
C THR A 363 -5.12 16.92 -11.90
N HIS A 364 -5.27 16.28 -10.74
CA HIS A 364 -5.06 16.97 -9.46
C HIS A 364 -3.57 17.14 -9.16
N GLY A 365 -2.74 16.18 -9.61
CA GLY A 365 -1.30 16.27 -9.67
C GLY A 365 -0.75 15.31 -10.71
N SER A 366 0.34 15.66 -11.36
CA SER A 366 1.02 14.79 -12.33
C SER A 366 2.51 15.04 -12.36
N ALA A 367 3.28 13.95 -12.53
CA ALA A 367 4.72 14.00 -12.67
C ALA A 367 5.20 12.99 -13.70
N LEU A 368 6.10 13.40 -14.59
CA LEU A 368 6.84 12.52 -15.48
C LEU A 368 8.23 12.35 -14.90
N PHE A 369 8.53 11.16 -14.43
CA PHE A 369 9.89 10.77 -14.05
C PHE A 369 10.61 10.12 -15.23
N ARG A 370 11.85 10.48 -15.41
CA ARG A 370 12.75 9.86 -16.39
C ARG A 370 14.04 9.45 -15.71
N ARG A 371 14.46 8.23 -15.99
CA ARG A 371 15.82 7.77 -15.69
C ARG A 371 16.40 7.20 -16.97
N TRP A 372 17.15 8.05 -17.65
CA TRP A 372 17.57 7.80 -19.02
C TRP A 372 16.37 7.41 -19.91
N LEU A 373 16.27 6.14 -20.36
CA LEU A 373 15.16 5.65 -21.20
C LEU A 373 13.95 5.13 -20.42
N THR A 374 14.04 4.94 -19.11
CA THR A 374 12.90 4.53 -18.31
C THR A 374 12.03 5.74 -17.98
N GLN A 375 10.74 5.68 -18.29
CA GLN A 375 9.78 6.75 -18.04
C GLN A 375 8.56 6.23 -17.30
N ALA A 376 8.16 6.93 -16.24
CA ALA A 376 6.91 6.73 -15.53
C ALA A 376 6.14 8.04 -15.47
N LEU A 377 4.94 8.07 -16.03
CA LEU A 377 3.98 9.14 -15.87
C LEU A 377 3.07 8.79 -14.70
N THR A 378 3.14 9.56 -13.63
CA THR A 378 2.36 9.31 -12.41
C THR A 378 1.31 10.38 -12.22
N ILE A 379 0.10 9.96 -11.92
CA ILE A 379 -1.06 10.81 -11.79
C ILE A 379 -1.69 10.62 -10.42
N THR A 380 -1.87 11.71 -9.69
CA THR A 380 -2.57 11.73 -8.41
C THR A 380 -3.98 12.27 -8.57
N THR A 381 -4.94 11.53 -8.04
CA THR A 381 -6.34 11.94 -7.93
C THR A 381 -6.71 12.00 -6.46
N LEU A 382 -7.37 13.08 -6.06
CA LEU A 382 -7.88 13.32 -4.71
C LEU A 382 -9.39 13.26 -4.74
N TRP A 383 -10.00 12.55 -3.79
CA TRP A 383 -11.45 12.47 -3.69
C TRP A 383 -11.92 12.45 -2.24
N GLY A 384 -13.26 12.40 -2.02
CA GLY A 384 -13.84 12.40 -0.69
C GLY A 384 -13.49 11.17 0.14
N PRO A 385 -13.58 11.25 1.47
CA PRO A 385 -13.27 10.13 2.36
C PRO A 385 -14.19 8.92 2.17
N ASP A 386 -15.39 9.11 1.61
CA ASP A 386 -16.34 8.01 1.32
C ASP A 386 -15.99 7.21 0.07
N ASP A 387 -14.99 7.63 -0.71
CA ASP A 387 -14.53 6.93 -1.91
C ASP A 387 -13.31 6.05 -1.63
N THR A 388 -13.18 5.60 -0.39
CA THR A 388 -12.18 4.60 0.04
C THR A 388 -12.41 3.28 -0.66
N GLN A 389 -11.36 2.52 -0.85
CA GLN A 389 -11.47 1.15 -1.32
C GLN A 389 -11.83 0.24 -0.13
N ILE A 390 -12.99 -0.38 -0.19
CA ILE A 390 -13.39 -1.39 0.78
C ILE A 390 -12.68 -2.71 0.43
N LEU A 391 -11.93 -3.24 1.38
CA LEU A 391 -11.28 -4.54 1.29
C LEU A 391 -12.15 -5.56 2.03
N ASP A 392 -12.99 -6.27 1.27
CA ASP A 392 -13.81 -7.38 1.76
C ASP A 392 -13.19 -8.71 1.32
N TRP A 393 -12.36 -9.26 2.16
CA TRP A 393 -11.64 -10.52 1.96
C TRP A 393 -11.78 -11.43 3.18
N MET A 394 -10.89 -12.45 3.37
CA MET A 394 -10.98 -13.34 4.54
C MET A 394 -10.87 -12.59 5.88
N MET A 395 -10.01 -11.57 5.93
CA MET A 395 -9.83 -10.74 7.12
C MET A 395 -11.04 -9.83 7.37
N PRO A 396 -11.16 -9.16 8.53
CA PRO A 396 -12.18 -8.14 8.77
C PRO A 396 -12.19 -7.09 7.66
N GLU A 397 -13.37 -6.60 7.30
CA GLU A 397 -13.51 -5.53 6.34
C GLU A 397 -12.73 -4.30 6.80
N THR A 398 -11.90 -3.78 5.93
CA THR A 398 -11.08 -2.60 6.16
C THR A 398 -11.21 -1.62 5.00
N GLU A 399 -10.95 -0.36 5.28
CA GLU A 399 -10.95 0.70 4.29
C GLU A 399 -9.54 1.13 3.95
N LYS A 400 -9.28 1.29 2.66
CA LYS A 400 -8.01 1.75 2.13
C LYS A 400 -8.16 3.14 1.56
N THR A 401 -7.51 4.10 2.20
CA THR A 401 -7.56 5.52 1.85
C THR A 401 -6.49 5.96 0.87
N TYR A 402 -5.42 5.18 0.77
CA TYR A 402 -4.38 5.34 -0.24
C TYR A 402 -4.38 4.15 -1.19
N ILE A 403 -4.58 4.41 -2.47
CA ILE A 403 -4.69 3.40 -3.52
C ILE A 403 -3.61 3.69 -4.55
N HIS A 404 -2.72 2.72 -4.78
CA HIS A 404 -1.71 2.82 -5.82
C HIS A 404 -1.96 1.79 -6.91
N HIS A 405 -2.01 2.22 -8.17
CA HIS A 405 -2.05 1.34 -9.33
C HIS A 405 -0.82 1.53 -10.21
N TYR A 406 -0.40 0.46 -10.85
CA TYR A 406 0.76 0.42 -11.71
C TYR A 406 0.39 -0.29 -13.01
N ASN A 407 0.53 0.37 -14.13
CA ASN A 407 0.22 -0.13 -15.45
C ASN A 407 1.51 -0.31 -16.27
N PHE A 408 1.69 -1.52 -16.79
CA PHE A 408 2.85 -1.88 -17.61
C PHE A 408 2.41 -2.34 -18.99
N PRO A 409 2.05 -1.41 -19.89
CA PRO A 409 1.55 -1.73 -21.22
C PRO A 409 2.67 -2.33 -22.10
N PRO A 410 2.32 -3.20 -23.07
CA PRO A 410 3.30 -3.88 -23.93
C PRO A 410 4.23 -2.93 -24.68
N TYR A 411 3.73 -1.79 -25.14
CA TYR A 411 4.54 -0.81 -25.88
C TYR A 411 5.74 -0.29 -25.05
N SER A 412 5.68 -0.36 -23.72
CA SER A 412 6.78 0.09 -22.85
C SER A 412 8.07 -0.71 -23.03
N VAL A 413 7.97 -1.90 -23.59
CA VAL A 413 9.09 -2.83 -23.87
C VAL A 413 9.16 -3.29 -25.32
N TRP A 414 8.44 -2.61 -26.24
CA TRP A 414 8.34 -2.93 -27.67
C TRP A 414 7.67 -4.29 -27.96
N ASP A 415 6.74 -4.68 -27.11
CA ASP A 415 5.96 -5.91 -27.25
C ASP A 415 4.55 -5.63 -27.82
N ILE A 416 3.95 -6.64 -28.43
CA ILE A 416 2.58 -6.61 -28.94
C ILE A 416 1.82 -7.77 -28.29
N ARG A 417 0.93 -7.45 -27.36
CA ARG A 417 0.08 -8.44 -26.69
C ARG A 417 -1.27 -7.84 -26.29
N PRO A 418 -2.33 -8.65 -26.17
CA PRO A 418 -3.63 -8.18 -25.72
C PRO A 418 -3.60 -7.64 -24.30
N LEU A 419 -4.26 -6.51 -24.05
CA LEU A 419 -4.51 -5.97 -22.71
C LEU A 419 -5.74 -6.67 -22.14
N ARG A 420 -5.56 -7.80 -21.44
CA ARG A 420 -6.69 -8.58 -20.89
C ARG A 420 -6.85 -8.46 -19.39
N TRP A 421 -5.77 -8.65 -18.65
CA TRP A 421 -5.76 -8.79 -17.19
C TRP A 421 -4.54 -8.12 -16.58
N THR A 422 -4.70 -7.68 -15.33
CA THR A 422 -3.55 -7.24 -14.51
C THR A 422 -2.63 -8.42 -14.21
N TRP A 423 -1.35 -8.23 -14.44
CA TRP A 423 -0.35 -9.27 -14.26
C TRP A 423 0.08 -9.37 -12.79
N ARG A 424 0.48 -10.57 -12.33
CA ARG A 424 1.08 -10.78 -10.99
C ARG A 424 2.25 -9.80 -10.72
N ARG A 425 2.98 -9.41 -11.76
CA ARG A 425 4.07 -8.43 -11.68
C ARG A 425 3.56 -7.02 -11.36
N GLU A 426 2.48 -6.59 -11.99
CA GLU A 426 1.87 -5.27 -11.76
C GLU A 426 1.35 -5.17 -10.32
N ILE A 427 0.68 -6.22 -9.83
CA ILE A 427 0.22 -6.33 -8.44
C ILE A 427 1.39 -6.18 -7.46
N GLY A 428 2.49 -6.91 -7.69
CA GLY A 428 3.69 -6.80 -6.86
C GLY A 428 4.29 -5.39 -6.85
N HIS A 429 4.28 -4.69 -7.99
CA HIS A 429 4.86 -3.35 -8.09
C HIS A 429 4.01 -2.29 -7.41
N TRP A 430 2.68 -2.34 -7.52
CA TRP A 430 1.86 -1.36 -6.81
C TRP A 430 1.83 -1.57 -5.30
N ALA A 431 1.76 -2.83 -4.83
CA ALA A 431 1.84 -3.13 -3.40
C ALA A 431 3.15 -2.64 -2.78
N LEU A 432 4.24 -2.75 -3.53
CA LEU A 432 5.55 -2.26 -3.14
C LEU A 432 5.59 -0.72 -3.06
N ALA A 433 5.03 -0.04 -4.07
CA ALA A 433 4.94 1.42 -4.09
C ALA A 433 4.06 1.96 -2.96
N GLU A 434 2.99 1.26 -2.67
CA GLU A 434 2.08 1.56 -1.58
C GLU A 434 2.78 1.46 -0.22
N ARG A 435 3.43 0.33 0.06
CA ARG A 435 4.21 0.10 1.28
C ARG A 435 5.30 1.17 1.49
N ALA A 436 5.93 1.62 0.41
CA ALA A 436 7.00 2.61 0.46
C ALA A 436 6.50 4.03 0.81
N LEU A 437 5.29 4.41 0.38
CA LEU A 437 4.77 5.76 0.49
C LEU A 437 3.84 5.98 1.70
N VAL A 438 3.10 4.95 2.12
CA VAL A 438 2.17 5.04 3.27
C VAL A 438 2.82 5.66 4.52
N PRO A 439 4.07 5.35 4.91
CA PRO A 439 4.69 5.93 6.11
C PRO A 439 4.85 7.46 6.09
N VAL A 440 4.90 8.06 4.90
CA VAL A 440 5.10 9.51 4.73
C VAL A 440 3.81 10.26 4.38
N LEU A 441 2.70 9.55 4.18
CA LEU A 441 1.41 10.19 3.92
C LEU A 441 0.83 10.83 5.19
N PRO A 442 0.04 11.90 5.04
CA PRO A 442 -0.71 12.48 6.14
C PRO A 442 -1.83 11.54 6.61
N SER A 443 -2.25 11.67 7.86
CA SER A 443 -3.45 10.99 8.35
C SER A 443 -4.72 11.60 7.74
N LEU A 444 -5.85 10.85 7.77
CA LEU A 444 -7.15 11.39 7.34
C LEU A 444 -7.62 12.58 8.19
N GLU A 445 -7.12 12.69 9.42
CA GLU A 445 -7.42 13.85 10.28
C GLU A 445 -6.75 15.11 9.77
N GLU A 446 -5.50 14.99 9.28
CA GLU A 446 -4.71 16.09 8.75
C GLU A 446 -5.12 16.43 7.30
N PHE A 447 -5.41 15.40 6.50
CA PHE A 447 -5.70 15.51 5.08
C PHE A 447 -6.86 14.59 4.68
N PRO A 448 -8.12 15.06 4.74
CA PRO A 448 -9.33 14.24 4.64
C PRO A 448 -9.66 13.83 3.19
N TYR A 449 -8.69 13.32 2.47
CA TYR A 449 -8.85 12.87 1.09
C TYR A 449 -8.51 11.38 0.96
N THR A 450 -9.31 10.68 0.19
CA THR A 450 -8.89 9.44 -0.44
C THR A 450 -7.95 9.78 -1.58
N ILE A 451 -6.76 9.19 -1.56
CA ILE A 451 -5.68 9.47 -2.51
C ILE A 451 -5.53 8.28 -3.44
N ARG A 452 -5.72 8.47 -4.74
CA ARG A 452 -5.39 7.46 -5.74
C ARG A 452 -4.23 7.92 -6.61
N VAL A 453 -3.18 7.10 -6.67
CA VAL A 453 -2.04 7.30 -7.56
C VAL A 453 -2.04 6.22 -8.63
N VAL A 454 -1.82 6.62 -9.87
CA VAL A 454 -1.67 5.70 -11.00
C VAL A 454 -0.33 5.96 -11.67
N SER A 455 0.48 4.92 -11.79
CA SER A 455 1.77 4.96 -12.47
C SER A 455 1.66 4.29 -13.84
N GLU A 456 1.71 5.08 -14.90
CA GLU A 456 1.74 4.62 -16.29
C GLU A 456 3.21 4.50 -16.75
N ILE A 457 3.65 3.30 -17.05
CA ILE A 457 5.00 3.06 -17.54
C ILE A 457 5.05 3.30 -19.05
N MET A 458 5.61 4.43 -19.44
CA MET A 458 5.68 4.85 -20.85
C MET A 458 6.80 4.12 -21.61
N THR A 459 7.95 3.94 -20.96
CA THR A 459 9.08 3.14 -21.49
C THR A 459 9.85 2.50 -20.34
N CYS A 460 10.40 1.29 -20.56
CA CYS A 460 11.15 0.55 -19.56
C CYS A 460 12.52 0.10 -20.08
N ASN A 461 13.58 0.55 -19.41
CA ASN A 461 14.94 0.06 -19.56
C ASN A 461 15.54 -0.30 -18.18
N GLY A 462 14.90 -1.23 -17.50
CA GLY A 462 15.23 -1.68 -16.15
C GLY A 462 14.58 -0.85 -15.05
N SER A 463 14.20 -1.50 -13.96
CA SER A 463 13.72 -0.92 -12.69
C SER A 463 12.59 0.11 -12.82
N SER A 464 11.49 -0.26 -13.50
CA SER A 464 10.32 0.61 -13.69
C SER A 464 9.54 0.87 -12.38
N SER A 465 9.60 -0.03 -11.41
CA SER A 465 9.02 0.20 -10.08
C SER A 465 9.70 1.36 -9.34
N MET A 466 11.03 1.53 -9.50
CA MET A 466 11.72 2.73 -9.01
C MET A 466 11.14 4.00 -9.63
N ALA A 467 10.98 4.01 -10.94
CA ALA A 467 10.43 5.15 -11.65
C ALA A 467 9.01 5.50 -11.15
N SER A 468 8.19 4.48 -10.85
CA SER A 468 6.86 4.64 -10.29
C SER A 468 6.88 5.39 -8.96
N ILE A 469 7.73 5.00 -8.01
CA ILE A 469 7.75 5.59 -6.67
C ILE A 469 8.31 7.01 -6.68
N CYS A 470 9.42 7.23 -7.39
CA CYS A 470 10.00 8.56 -7.54
C CYS A 470 9.04 9.54 -8.24
N GLY A 471 8.32 9.06 -9.26
CA GLY A 471 7.26 9.83 -9.92
C GLY A 471 6.07 10.09 -8.99
N SER A 472 5.67 9.09 -8.21
CA SER A 472 4.54 9.21 -7.28
C SER A 472 4.80 10.20 -6.16
N THR A 473 6.00 10.20 -5.59
CA THR A 473 6.41 11.22 -4.61
C THR A 473 6.20 12.64 -5.19
N MET A 474 6.66 12.88 -6.42
CA MET A 474 6.53 14.18 -7.06
C MET A 474 5.08 14.50 -7.44
N SER A 475 4.31 13.51 -7.89
CA SER A 475 2.89 13.67 -8.21
C SER A 475 2.05 14.00 -6.97
N LEU A 476 2.34 13.37 -5.83
CA LEU A 476 1.72 13.68 -4.54
C LEU A 476 2.04 15.12 -4.10
N MET A 477 3.32 15.51 -4.14
CA MET A 477 3.74 16.88 -3.83
C MET A 477 3.09 17.91 -4.77
N ASN A 478 2.95 17.56 -6.06
CA ASN A 478 2.29 18.40 -7.06
C ASN A 478 0.78 18.48 -6.84
N ALA A 479 0.15 17.46 -6.27
CA ALA A 479 -1.26 17.41 -5.91
C ALA A 479 -1.60 18.09 -4.58
N TRP A 480 -0.68 18.83 -3.97
CA TRP A 480 -0.89 19.50 -2.68
C TRP A 480 -0.97 18.55 -1.47
N VAL A 481 -0.60 17.27 -1.62
CA VAL A 481 -0.58 16.31 -0.50
C VAL A 481 0.57 16.63 0.45
N PRO A 482 0.33 16.90 1.74
CA PRO A 482 1.37 17.30 2.68
C PRO A 482 2.14 16.07 3.20
N ILE A 483 2.91 15.41 2.31
CA ILE A 483 3.76 14.29 2.70
C ILE A 483 4.82 14.76 3.70
N LYS A 484 5.15 13.91 4.68
CA LYS A 484 6.14 14.21 5.74
C LYS A 484 7.54 14.46 5.18
N ALA A 485 7.93 13.66 4.19
CA ALA A 485 9.19 13.79 3.49
C ALA A 485 9.11 13.12 2.11
N PRO A 486 9.89 13.57 1.12
CA PRO A 486 10.00 12.89 -0.15
C PRO A 486 10.71 11.54 0.00
N VAL A 487 10.20 10.52 -0.71
CA VAL A 487 10.75 9.17 -0.76
C VAL A 487 11.35 8.91 -2.12
N ALA A 488 12.56 8.38 -2.14
CA ALA A 488 13.17 7.81 -3.33
C ALA A 488 13.71 6.41 -3.03
N TRP A 489 14.12 5.70 -4.08
CA TRP A 489 14.75 4.40 -3.94
C TRP A 489 15.69 4.10 -5.10
N VAL A 490 16.53 3.10 -4.89
CA VAL A 490 17.43 2.57 -5.89
C VAL A 490 17.45 1.05 -5.80
N ALA A 491 17.58 0.39 -6.94
CA ALA A 491 17.89 -1.04 -6.98
C ALA A 491 19.40 -1.21 -6.86
N MET A 492 19.80 -1.94 -5.82
CA MET A 492 21.18 -2.37 -5.59
C MET A 492 21.30 -3.82 -6.03
N TRP A 493 22.25 -4.09 -6.88
CA TRP A 493 22.46 -5.43 -7.41
C TRP A 493 23.84 -5.91 -7.04
N MET A 494 23.96 -7.21 -6.91
CA MET A 494 25.26 -7.83 -6.63
C MET A 494 25.57 -8.89 -7.68
N ILE A 495 26.82 -8.94 -8.06
CA ILE A 495 27.42 -10.04 -8.81
C ILE A 495 28.41 -10.69 -7.86
N TYR A 496 28.26 -12.01 -7.68
CA TYR A 496 29.06 -12.82 -6.76
C TYR A 496 29.72 -13.96 -7.50
N ASP A 497 30.98 -14.19 -7.25
CA ASP A 497 31.73 -15.30 -7.78
C ASP A 497 31.86 -16.40 -6.69
N GLU A 498 31.19 -17.53 -6.90
CA GLU A 498 31.15 -18.62 -5.95
C GLU A 498 32.54 -19.31 -5.76
N GLU A 499 33.41 -19.28 -6.79
CA GLU A 499 34.72 -19.91 -6.74
C GLU A 499 35.72 -19.11 -5.92
N THR A 500 35.71 -17.79 -6.10
CA THR A 500 36.68 -16.89 -5.44
C THR A 500 36.14 -16.20 -4.19
N GLY A 501 34.82 -16.18 -4.01
CA GLY A 501 34.16 -15.42 -2.96
C GLY A 501 34.12 -13.92 -3.20
N ASN A 502 34.59 -13.45 -4.39
CA ASN A 502 34.59 -12.05 -4.74
C ASN A 502 33.20 -11.56 -5.13
N TYR A 503 32.87 -10.33 -4.77
CA TYR A 503 31.60 -9.70 -5.17
C TYR A 503 31.77 -8.24 -5.53
N LYS A 504 30.84 -7.75 -6.32
CA LYS A 504 30.68 -6.31 -6.65
C LYS A 504 29.22 -5.90 -6.51
N ILE A 505 29.01 -4.74 -5.91
CA ILE A 505 27.69 -4.13 -5.75
C ILE A 505 27.52 -3.05 -6.80
N LEU A 506 26.40 -3.06 -7.51
CA LEU A 506 26.06 -2.13 -8.57
C LEU A 506 24.83 -1.31 -8.17
N SER A 507 24.91 0.02 -8.32
CA SER A 507 23.76 0.91 -8.19
C SER A 507 23.07 1.07 -9.53
N ASP A 508 21.72 0.99 -9.53
CA ASP A 508 20.89 1.32 -10.68
C ASP A 508 21.29 0.63 -11.99
N ILE A 509 20.80 -0.58 -12.22
CA ILE A 509 21.10 -1.35 -13.43
C ILE A 509 20.15 -1.02 -14.58
N GLN A 510 20.61 -1.24 -15.79
CA GLN A 510 19.80 -1.21 -17.00
C GLN A 510 19.26 -2.60 -17.37
N ALA A 511 18.29 -2.66 -18.31
CA ALA A 511 17.63 -3.93 -18.67
C ALA A 511 18.61 -4.98 -19.22
N GLN A 512 19.70 -4.56 -19.88
CA GLN A 512 20.73 -5.47 -20.40
C GLN A 512 21.63 -6.05 -19.31
N GLU A 513 21.58 -5.53 -18.09
CA GLU A 513 22.27 -6.07 -16.93
C GLU A 513 21.36 -6.97 -16.07
N ASP A 514 20.03 -6.98 -16.34
CA ASP A 514 19.00 -7.65 -15.53
C ASP A 514 19.19 -9.17 -15.38
N PHE A 515 19.82 -9.82 -16.35
CA PHE A 515 20.10 -11.26 -16.28
C PHE A 515 21.43 -11.62 -15.58
N LEU A 516 22.24 -10.61 -15.18
CA LEU A 516 23.55 -10.84 -14.58
C LEU A 516 23.57 -11.04 -13.08
N TRP A 517 22.52 -10.60 -12.37
CA TRP A 517 22.53 -10.45 -10.92
C TRP A 517 22.34 -11.75 -10.13
N ASP A 518 22.92 -11.75 -8.95
CA ASP A 518 22.75 -12.78 -7.92
C ASP A 518 21.97 -12.29 -6.71
N MET A 519 21.91 -10.96 -6.50
CA MET A 519 21.10 -10.27 -5.50
C MET A 519 20.42 -9.08 -6.14
N ASP A 520 19.10 -8.92 -5.93
CA ASP A 520 18.31 -7.72 -6.23
C ASP A 520 17.79 -7.14 -4.92
N PHE A 521 18.43 -6.06 -4.48
CA PHE A 521 18.14 -5.41 -3.22
C PHE A 521 17.55 -4.02 -3.46
N LYS A 522 16.36 -3.79 -2.98
CA LYS A 522 15.60 -2.55 -3.16
C LYS A 522 15.38 -1.89 -1.80
N VAL A 523 15.79 -0.64 -1.68
CA VAL A 523 15.66 0.17 -0.48
C VAL A 523 14.89 1.44 -0.80
N TRP A 524 13.90 1.74 -0.01
CA TRP A 524 13.13 2.99 -0.02
C TRP A 524 13.44 3.78 1.22
N ARG A 525 13.76 5.03 1.05
CA ARG A 525 14.05 5.90 2.18
C ARG A 525 13.75 7.36 1.90
N THR A 526 13.52 8.10 2.98
CA THR A 526 13.67 9.55 3.01
C THR A 526 15.16 9.89 3.15
N LYS A 527 15.53 11.17 3.15
CA LYS A 527 16.92 11.56 3.51
C LYS A 527 17.35 11.06 4.90
N LYS A 528 16.39 10.75 5.75
CA LYS A 528 16.66 10.40 7.14
C LYS A 528 16.75 8.88 7.33
N TRP A 529 15.72 8.11 6.96
CA TRP A 529 15.59 6.69 7.33
C TRP A 529 14.78 5.88 6.31
N ILE A 530 14.70 4.58 6.55
CA ILE A 530 14.07 3.59 5.69
C ILE A 530 12.54 3.63 5.87
N THR A 531 11.81 3.55 4.74
CA THR A 531 10.35 3.39 4.73
C THR A 531 9.92 2.00 4.27
N ALA A 532 10.70 1.37 3.40
CA ALA A 532 10.45 -0.01 2.99
C ALA A 532 11.73 -0.67 2.47
N MET A 533 11.71 -2.00 2.38
CA MET A 533 12.81 -2.79 1.85
C MET A 533 12.30 -4.07 1.19
N GLN A 534 12.97 -4.48 0.11
CA GLN A 534 12.76 -5.77 -0.53
C GLN A 534 14.11 -6.35 -0.97
N LEU A 535 14.31 -7.66 -0.72
CA LEU A 535 15.48 -8.39 -1.17
C LEU A 535 15.05 -9.68 -1.86
N ASP A 536 15.66 -9.95 -3.00
CA ASP A 536 15.61 -11.21 -3.74
C ASP A 536 17.04 -11.71 -3.97
N VAL A 537 17.29 -12.97 -3.71
CA VAL A 537 18.61 -13.60 -3.86
C VAL A 537 18.50 -14.85 -4.72
N LYS A 538 19.46 -15.03 -5.64
CA LYS A 538 19.57 -16.22 -6.52
C LYS A 538 20.72 -17.15 -6.13
N ILE A 539 21.51 -16.79 -5.13
CA ILE A 539 22.63 -17.56 -4.61
C ILE A 539 22.27 -18.18 -3.25
N LYS A 540 23.00 -19.23 -2.91
CA LYS A 540 22.76 -20.00 -1.69
C LYS A 540 23.34 -19.37 -0.43
N TRP A 541 24.13 -18.32 -0.57
CA TRP A 541 24.83 -17.70 0.54
C TRP A 541 24.94 -16.17 0.36
N LEU A 542 24.43 -15.40 1.33
CA LEU A 542 24.57 -13.96 1.41
C LEU A 542 24.90 -13.56 2.84
N SER A 543 26.10 -13.01 3.06
CA SER A 543 26.51 -12.55 4.39
C SER A 543 25.87 -11.21 4.76
N LEU A 544 25.68 -10.99 6.07
CA LEU A 544 25.24 -9.69 6.58
C LEU A 544 26.23 -8.56 6.26
N GLU A 545 27.51 -8.86 6.02
CA GLU A 545 28.50 -7.86 5.64
C GLU A 545 28.25 -7.32 4.24
N VAL A 546 27.98 -8.20 3.27
CA VAL A 546 27.60 -7.79 1.91
C VAL A 546 26.37 -6.91 1.95
N PHE A 547 25.40 -7.30 2.78
CA PHE A 547 24.17 -6.53 2.97
C PHE A 547 24.44 -5.13 3.51
N LYS A 548 25.31 -4.98 4.54
CA LYS A 548 25.73 -3.67 5.06
C LYS A 548 26.38 -2.79 4.00
N ASN A 549 27.23 -3.37 3.15
CA ASN A 549 27.91 -2.64 2.09
C ASN A 549 26.92 -2.17 1.02
N ALA A 550 25.95 -3.02 0.63
CA ALA A 550 24.88 -2.65 -0.27
C ALA A 550 23.99 -1.53 0.30
N PHE A 551 23.74 -1.59 1.60
CA PHE A 551 23.00 -0.54 2.32
C PHE A 551 23.73 0.80 2.24
N ALA A 552 25.00 0.83 2.65
CA ALA A 552 25.80 2.07 2.63
C ALA A 552 25.88 2.70 1.24
N GLN A 553 26.07 1.88 0.18
CA GLN A 553 26.09 2.38 -1.20
C GLN A 553 24.71 2.90 -1.64
N SER A 554 23.60 2.28 -1.18
CA SER A 554 22.25 2.72 -1.51
C SER A 554 21.93 4.12 -0.98
N VAL A 555 22.47 4.47 0.20
CA VAL A 555 22.27 5.81 0.80
C VAL A 555 22.75 6.89 -0.13
N THR A 556 23.99 6.79 -0.63
CA THR A 556 24.60 7.77 -1.55
C THR A 556 23.79 7.91 -2.84
N ALA A 557 23.35 6.79 -3.39
CA ALA A 557 22.55 6.79 -4.62
C ALA A 557 21.18 7.43 -4.43
N ILE A 558 20.51 7.16 -3.30
CA ILE A 558 19.18 7.72 -2.99
C ILE A 558 19.29 9.22 -2.68
N ASP A 559 20.32 9.65 -1.95
CA ASP A 559 20.52 11.06 -1.65
C ASP A 559 20.72 11.87 -2.94
N TYR A 560 21.49 11.36 -3.92
CA TYR A 560 21.61 11.96 -5.24
C TYR A 560 20.22 12.12 -5.92
N ILE A 561 19.39 11.07 -5.91
CA ILE A 561 18.06 11.09 -6.53
C ILE A 561 17.15 12.11 -5.84
N LEU A 562 17.15 12.15 -4.51
CA LEU A 562 16.37 13.11 -3.72
C LEU A 562 16.81 14.55 -3.96
N ASP A 563 18.11 14.79 -4.07
CA ASP A 563 18.64 16.12 -4.36
C ASP A 563 18.22 16.62 -5.75
N GLU A 564 18.29 15.78 -6.77
CA GLU A 564 17.80 16.11 -8.11
C GLU A 564 16.28 16.33 -8.13
N MET A 565 15.50 15.51 -7.39
CA MET A 565 14.06 15.66 -7.25
C MET A 565 13.68 17.02 -6.64
N LEU A 566 14.35 17.41 -5.55
CA LEU A 566 14.08 18.65 -4.85
C LEU A 566 14.53 19.92 -5.59
N LYS A 567 15.38 19.81 -6.62
CA LYS A 567 15.67 20.93 -7.53
C LYS A 567 14.46 21.30 -8.39
N VAL A 568 13.63 20.32 -8.75
CA VAL A 568 12.45 20.54 -9.59
C VAL A 568 11.27 21.01 -8.75
N GLN A 569 11.02 20.37 -7.61
CA GLN A 569 9.93 20.73 -6.69
C GLN A 569 10.41 20.65 -5.23
N PRO A 570 10.92 21.76 -4.68
CA PRO A 570 11.51 21.77 -3.34
C PRO A 570 10.49 21.63 -2.22
N LYS A 571 9.22 21.91 -2.49
CA LYS A 571 8.11 21.88 -1.52
C LYS A 571 6.84 21.33 -2.17
N VAL A 572 5.92 20.90 -1.33
CA VAL A 572 4.55 20.60 -1.73
C VAL A 572 3.93 21.84 -2.40
N ALA A 573 3.09 21.64 -3.41
CA ALA A 573 2.39 22.71 -4.10
C ALA A 573 1.65 23.63 -3.11
N GLU A 574 1.62 24.93 -3.38
CA GLU A 574 1.00 25.91 -2.45
C GLU A 574 -0.53 25.88 -2.50
N LYS A 575 -1.08 25.38 -3.58
CA LYS A 575 -2.54 25.39 -3.83
C LYS A 575 -3.01 24.06 -4.38
N LEU A 576 -4.20 23.68 -3.97
CA LEU A 576 -4.95 22.58 -4.56
C LEU A 576 -5.25 22.84 -6.04
N SER A 577 -5.28 21.80 -6.86
CA SER A 577 -5.72 21.89 -8.25
C SER A 577 -7.16 22.44 -8.32
N PRO A 578 -7.47 23.35 -9.26
CA PRO A 578 -8.83 23.87 -9.41
C PRO A 578 -9.85 22.79 -9.85
N TYR A 579 -9.38 21.63 -10.26
CA TYR A 579 -10.20 20.49 -10.63
C TYR A 579 -10.38 19.46 -9.50
N ALA A 580 -9.64 19.62 -8.40
CA ALA A 580 -9.79 18.74 -7.24
C ALA A 580 -10.96 19.22 -6.36
N PRO A 581 -11.73 18.29 -5.78
CA PRO A 581 -12.82 18.65 -4.88
C PRO A 581 -12.27 19.36 -3.64
N LEU A 582 -12.95 20.39 -3.20
CA LEU A 582 -12.66 21.06 -1.94
C LEU A 582 -13.33 20.30 -0.80
N ILE A 583 -12.52 19.81 0.14
CA ILE A 583 -13.01 19.08 1.31
C ILE A 583 -12.74 19.92 2.56
N LEU A 584 -13.80 20.22 3.27
CA LEU A 584 -13.72 21.00 4.50
C LEU A 584 -14.47 20.29 5.62
N LYS A 585 -13.93 20.40 6.82
CA LYS A 585 -14.48 19.79 8.03
C LYS A 585 -15.29 20.79 8.81
N VAL A 586 -16.46 20.39 9.25
CA VAL A 586 -17.34 21.18 10.12
C VAL A 586 -17.72 20.32 11.32
N MET A 587 -17.50 20.85 12.51
CA MET A 587 -17.96 20.19 13.74
C MET A 587 -19.44 20.47 13.94
N ILE A 588 -20.27 19.45 13.97
CA ILE A 588 -21.70 19.54 14.28
C ILE A 588 -21.93 18.91 15.67
N PRO A 589 -22.52 19.65 16.64
CA PRO A 589 -22.85 19.07 17.92
C PRO A 589 -23.73 17.81 17.77
N VAL A 590 -23.42 16.74 18.52
CA VAL A 590 -24.15 15.44 18.44
C VAL A 590 -25.66 15.60 18.49
N GLU A 591 -26.12 16.48 19.39
CA GLU A 591 -27.54 16.79 19.59
C GLU A 591 -28.21 17.41 18.33
N LYS A 592 -27.42 17.95 17.40
CA LYS A 592 -27.89 18.60 16.17
C LYS A 592 -27.77 17.74 14.93
N ILE A 593 -27.04 16.64 14.98
CA ILE A 593 -26.88 15.73 13.84
C ILE A 593 -28.23 15.28 13.29
N SER A 594 -29.15 14.88 14.17
CA SER A 594 -30.49 14.47 13.77
C SER A 594 -31.30 15.59 13.09
N ALA A 595 -31.05 16.84 13.43
CA ALA A 595 -31.72 17.98 12.80
C ALA A 595 -31.11 18.27 11.39
N VAL A 596 -29.80 18.09 11.22
CA VAL A 596 -29.13 18.24 9.94
C VAL A 596 -29.49 17.10 8.99
N ILE A 597 -29.52 15.86 9.47
CA ILE A 597 -29.88 14.69 8.66
C ILE A 597 -31.36 14.71 8.31
N TRP A 598 -32.24 15.02 9.29
CA TRP A 598 -33.69 14.93 9.24
C TRP A 598 -34.19 13.49 8.97
N ARG A 599 -35.52 13.31 8.90
CA ARG A 599 -36.13 11.99 8.70
C ARG A 599 -35.67 11.37 7.36
N GLY A 600 -35.01 10.20 7.44
CA GLY A 600 -34.54 9.48 6.24
C GLY A 600 -33.44 10.18 5.45
N GLY A 601 -32.74 11.17 6.02
CA GLY A 601 -31.67 11.87 5.33
C GLY A 601 -32.14 12.98 4.36
N GLU A 602 -33.40 13.39 4.45
CA GLU A 602 -34.03 14.29 3.48
C GLU A 602 -33.29 15.62 3.32
N ASN A 603 -32.82 16.23 4.42
CA ASN A 603 -32.10 17.52 4.36
C ASN A 603 -30.73 17.36 3.71
N VAL A 604 -30.00 16.31 4.06
CA VAL A 604 -28.66 16.04 3.48
C VAL A 604 -28.80 15.76 2.00
N GLN A 605 -29.68 14.82 1.60
CA GLN A 605 -29.92 14.49 0.19
C GLN A 605 -30.37 15.69 -0.65
N LYS A 606 -31.16 16.59 -0.06
CA LYS A 606 -31.58 17.80 -0.72
C LYS A 606 -30.41 18.77 -0.91
N MET A 607 -29.58 18.97 0.11
CA MET A 607 -28.38 19.81 0.00
C MET A 607 -27.40 19.25 -1.02
N GLU A 608 -27.17 17.95 -1.02
CA GLU A 608 -26.31 17.26 -1.97
C GLU A 608 -26.77 17.47 -3.42
N LYS A 609 -28.07 17.29 -3.65
CA LYS A 609 -28.66 17.44 -4.98
C LYS A 609 -28.73 18.89 -5.47
N ASP A 610 -29.10 19.83 -4.58
CA ASP A 610 -29.32 21.24 -4.94
C ASP A 610 -28.00 21.99 -5.17
N PHE A 611 -26.91 21.58 -4.51
CA PHE A 611 -25.63 22.29 -4.52
C PHE A 611 -24.45 21.48 -5.06
N ASP A 612 -24.70 20.28 -5.59
CA ASP A 612 -23.65 19.40 -6.12
C ASP A 612 -22.48 19.23 -5.14
N VAL A 613 -22.83 18.83 -3.92
CA VAL A 613 -21.90 18.55 -2.82
C VAL A 613 -22.16 17.16 -2.29
N LYS A 614 -21.19 16.58 -1.58
CA LYS A 614 -21.35 15.32 -0.83
C LYS A 614 -21.11 15.61 0.65
N ILE A 615 -22.00 15.16 1.52
CA ILE A 615 -21.97 15.41 2.96
C ILE A 615 -21.85 14.08 3.70
N SER A 616 -20.73 13.86 4.34
CA SER A 616 -20.47 12.68 5.20
C SER A 616 -20.44 13.12 6.66
N ILE A 617 -21.20 12.43 7.49
CA ILE A 617 -21.29 12.70 8.92
C ILE A 617 -20.80 11.45 9.65
N ALA A 618 -19.62 11.55 10.27
CA ALA A 618 -19.04 10.47 11.06
C ALA A 618 -19.68 10.42 12.47
N ASP A 619 -19.59 9.25 13.11
CA ASP A 619 -20.15 9.02 14.45
C ASP A 619 -19.51 9.90 15.54
N ASP A 620 -18.30 10.44 15.28
CA ASP A 620 -17.53 11.32 16.16
C ASP A 620 -17.79 12.83 15.94
N TRP A 621 -18.94 13.20 15.28
CA TRP A 621 -19.44 14.57 15.03
C TRP A 621 -18.69 15.34 13.93
N LEU A 622 -17.65 14.75 13.39
CA LEU A 622 -16.90 15.35 12.29
C LEU A 622 -17.72 15.23 10.99
N THR A 623 -18.23 16.36 10.52
CA THR A 623 -18.93 16.41 9.25
C THR A 623 -17.97 16.88 8.16
N THR A 624 -17.81 16.05 7.14
CA THR A 624 -17.00 16.34 5.97
C THR A 624 -17.90 16.77 4.81
N ILE A 625 -17.62 17.91 4.21
CA ILE A 625 -18.34 18.42 3.05
C ILE A 625 -17.37 18.46 1.89
N THR A 626 -17.66 17.67 0.86
CA THR A 626 -16.92 17.64 -0.40
C THR A 626 -17.70 18.47 -1.43
N ALA A 627 -17.11 19.51 -1.96
CA ALA A 627 -17.73 20.42 -2.92
C ALA A 627 -16.85 20.64 -4.15
N ASN A 628 -17.48 20.78 -5.32
CA ASN A 628 -16.80 21.05 -6.58
C ASN A 628 -16.42 22.54 -6.77
N SER A 629 -16.93 23.43 -5.91
CA SER A 629 -16.61 24.86 -5.92
C SER A 629 -16.70 25.48 -4.52
N GLN A 630 -15.96 26.57 -4.30
CA GLN A 630 -16.01 27.34 -3.07
C GLN A 630 -17.42 27.95 -2.83
N GLU A 631 -18.10 28.37 -3.89
CA GLU A 631 -19.44 28.95 -3.79
C GLU A 631 -20.46 27.94 -3.25
N ASN A 632 -20.46 26.72 -3.78
CA ASN A 632 -21.34 25.66 -3.33
C ASN A 632 -21.10 25.30 -1.87
N TRP A 633 -19.83 25.24 -1.48
CA TRP A 633 -19.44 24.98 -0.11
C TRP A 633 -19.93 26.08 0.85
N ASP A 634 -19.71 27.34 0.52
CA ASP A 634 -20.11 28.49 1.34
C ASP A 634 -21.64 28.51 1.59
N VAL A 635 -22.42 28.18 0.56
CA VAL A 635 -23.87 28.08 0.67
C VAL A 635 -24.31 26.93 1.59
N VAL A 636 -23.70 25.74 1.44
CA VAL A 636 -24.06 24.59 2.28
C VAL A 636 -23.66 24.83 3.74
N ILE A 637 -22.50 25.41 4.00
CA ILE A 637 -22.07 25.77 5.35
C ILE A 637 -23.02 26.80 5.97
N ALA A 638 -23.44 27.82 5.20
CA ALA A 638 -24.40 28.79 5.70
C ALA A 638 -25.73 28.12 6.09
N LYS A 639 -26.21 27.15 5.29
CA LYS A 639 -27.43 26.35 5.62
C LYS A 639 -27.22 25.45 6.83
N ILE A 640 -26.12 24.73 6.93
CA ILE A 640 -25.83 23.90 8.11
C ILE A 640 -25.77 24.79 9.36
N LYS A 641 -25.05 25.92 9.29
CA LYS A 641 -24.97 26.88 10.40
C LYS A 641 -26.35 27.44 10.76
N GLU A 642 -27.24 27.61 9.79
CA GLU A 642 -28.62 28.03 10.04
C GLU A 642 -29.41 26.92 10.79
N ILE A 643 -29.28 25.66 10.42
CA ILE A 643 -29.95 24.53 11.04
C ILE A 643 -29.45 24.31 12.48
N ILE A 644 -28.14 24.40 12.71
CA ILE A 644 -27.52 24.18 14.03
C ILE A 644 -27.59 25.43 14.93
N TRP A 645 -27.97 26.58 14.36
CA TRP A 645 -27.96 27.82 15.11
C TRP A 645 -28.83 27.74 16.35
N GLU A 646 -28.29 28.15 17.47
CA GLU A 646 -29.00 28.32 18.73
C GLU A 646 -28.98 29.78 19.18
N PRO A 647 -30.09 30.22 19.78
CA PRO A 647 -30.16 31.56 20.36
C PRO A 647 -29.21 31.63 21.57
N GLU A 648 -28.43 32.70 21.64
CA GLU A 648 -27.59 33.03 22.79
C GLU A 648 -28.04 34.32 23.45
N VAL A 649 -27.86 34.40 24.78
CA VAL A 649 -28.16 35.62 25.53
C VAL A 649 -27.27 36.74 25.04
N GLY A 650 -27.87 37.91 24.74
CA GLY A 650 -27.15 39.05 24.17
C GLY A 650 -27.09 39.08 22.65
N TYR A 651 -27.57 38.04 21.95
CA TYR A 651 -27.65 38.05 20.49
C TYR A 651 -28.59 39.12 20.00
N LYS A 652 -28.15 39.88 19.01
CA LYS A 652 -28.89 40.95 18.37
C LYS A 652 -29.18 40.59 16.91
N GLY A 653 -30.43 40.72 16.48
CA GLY A 653 -30.83 40.42 15.12
C GLY A 653 -32.12 41.12 14.73
N THR A 654 -32.34 41.19 13.40
CA THR A 654 -33.55 41.80 12.83
C THR A 654 -34.60 40.73 12.60
N TRP A 655 -35.75 40.86 13.20
CA TRP A 655 -36.82 39.89 13.28
C TRP A 655 -38.10 40.44 12.67
N LYS A 656 -38.90 39.57 12.05
CA LYS A 656 -40.15 39.92 11.44
C LYS A 656 -41.31 39.64 12.39
N VAL A 657 -42.25 40.60 12.54
CA VAL A 657 -43.47 40.40 13.33
C VAL A 657 -44.48 39.59 12.51
N GLU A 658 -44.78 38.39 12.94
CA GLU A 658 -45.69 37.46 12.25
C GLU A 658 -47.15 37.66 12.70
N LYS A 659 -47.37 37.85 14.01
CA LYS A 659 -48.72 37.93 14.59
C LYS A 659 -48.71 38.68 15.91
N ILE A 660 -49.79 39.35 16.23
CA ILE A 660 -50.05 39.97 17.55
C ILE A 660 -51.15 39.18 18.25
N ILE A 661 -50.95 38.86 19.52
CA ILE A 661 -51.90 38.07 20.34
C ILE A 661 -52.30 38.85 21.59
N ASP A 662 -53.60 38.94 21.85
CA ASP A 662 -54.22 39.52 23.05
C ASP A 662 -53.74 40.93 23.38
N TRP A 663 -53.37 41.73 22.34
CA TRP A 663 -52.85 43.10 22.41
C TRP A 663 -51.59 43.30 23.27
N VAL A 664 -51.11 42.19 23.94
CA VAL A 664 -50.02 42.24 24.92
C VAL A 664 -48.75 41.52 24.39
N TRP A 665 -48.89 40.64 23.42
CA TRP A 665 -47.80 39.82 22.89
C TRP A 665 -47.65 39.97 21.40
N ALA A 666 -46.43 40.11 20.94
CA ALA A 666 -46.08 39.97 19.52
C ALA A 666 -45.34 38.63 19.32
N ILE A 667 -45.70 37.89 18.27
CA ILE A 667 -44.95 36.76 17.76
C ILE A 667 -44.02 37.32 16.71
N VAL A 668 -42.73 37.04 16.89
CA VAL A 668 -41.66 37.43 15.97
C VAL A 668 -40.97 36.21 15.42
N GLU A 669 -40.60 36.21 14.16
CA GLU A 669 -39.94 35.15 13.47
C GLU A 669 -38.49 35.52 13.09
N PHE A 670 -37.55 34.60 13.29
CA PHE A 670 -36.19 34.71 12.85
C PHE A 670 -35.61 33.30 12.54
N LYS A 671 -35.04 33.16 11.37
CA LYS A 671 -34.43 31.87 10.91
C LYS A 671 -35.38 30.66 11.07
N GLY A 672 -36.66 30.83 10.68
CA GLY A 672 -37.66 29.75 10.75
C GLY A 672 -38.14 29.38 12.14
N LYS A 673 -37.75 30.12 13.18
CA LYS A 673 -38.20 29.93 14.57
C LYS A 673 -39.01 31.12 15.04
N THR A 674 -40.03 30.87 15.83
CA THR A 674 -40.94 31.90 16.32
C THR A 674 -40.88 32.05 17.85
N TRP A 675 -40.84 33.29 18.32
CA TRP A 675 -40.82 33.62 19.75
C TRP A 675 -41.80 34.71 20.11
N MET A 676 -42.13 34.81 21.38
CA MET A 676 -43.06 35.83 21.88
C MET A 676 -42.30 36.94 22.60
N ILE A 677 -42.65 38.19 22.31
CA ILE A 677 -42.19 39.35 23.04
C ILE A 677 -43.35 40.02 23.74
N HIS A 678 -43.15 40.34 25.02
CA HIS A 678 -44.16 41.05 25.82
C HIS A 678 -44.12 42.54 25.58
N ILE A 679 -45.26 43.22 25.61
CA ILE A 679 -45.42 44.67 25.39
C ILE A 679 -44.50 45.51 26.27
N SER A 680 -44.18 45.10 27.49
CA SER A 680 -43.27 45.81 28.39
C SER A 680 -41.79 45.82 27.94
N LYS A 681 -41.45 45.02 26.92
CA LYS A 681 -40.09 44.95 26.36
C LYS A 681 -39.96 45.60 24.97
N LEU A 682 -41.05 46.20 24.47
CA LEU A 682 -41.10 46.86 23.18
C LEU A 682 -40.68 48.31 23.23
N THR A 683 -41.02 49.00 24.30
CA THR A 683 -40.71 50.42 24.48
C THR A 683 -40.52 50.76 25.96
N PHE A 684 -39.91 51.90 26.23
CA PHE A 684 -39.74 52.45 27.58
C PHE A 684 -41.00 53.27 28.06
N LYS A 685 -41.92 53.60 27.14
CA LYS A 685 -43.17 54.27 27.43
C LYS A 685 -44.26 53.26 27.77
N ARG A 686 -45.22 53.65 28.60
CA ARG A 686 -46.38 52.80 28.90
C ARG A 686 -47.36 52.92 27.74
N VAL A 687 -47.50 51.79 27.02
CA VAL A 687 -48.46 51.66 25.90
C VAL A 687 -49.56 50.67 26.27
N ALA A 688 -50.76 50.82 25.74
CA ALA A 688 -51.92 50.02 26.06
C ALA A 688 -51.99 48.76 25.16
N LYS A 689 -51.50 48.85 23.94
CA LYS A 689 -51.54 47.78 22.95
C LYS A 689 -50.22 47.68 22.18
N VAL A 690 -49.90 46.45 21.76
CA VAL A 690 -48.68 46.19 20.93
C VAL A 690 -48.74 46.95 19.60
N GLU A 691 -49.94 47.12 19.03
CA GLU A 691 -50.13 47.78 17.75
C GLU A 691 -49.81 49.31 17.78
N GLU A 692 -49.62 49.88 18.95
CA GLU A 692 -49.15 51.26 19.11
C GLU A 692 -47.65 51.37 18.83
N VAL A 693 -46.93 50.23 18.84
CA VAL A 693 -45.45 50.21 18.67
C VAL A 693 -45.02 49.40 17.44
N LEU A 694 -45.73 48.26 17.20
CA LEU A 694 -45.39 47.32 16.13
C LEU A 694 -46.66 46.85 15.40
N ASN A 695 -46.54 46.70 14.07
CA ASN A 695 -47.56 46.12 13.23
C ASN A 695 -47.11 44.73 12.69
N VAL A 696 -48.07 43.91 12.31
CA VAL A 696 -47.81 42.65 11.64
C VAL A 696 -47.09 42.92 10.30
N GLY A 697 -45.95 42.28 10.07
CA GLY A 697 -45.11 42.49 8.91
C GLY A 697 -43.89 43.41 9.14
N ASP A 698 -43.87 44.14 10.26
CA ASP A 698 -42.73 45.00 10.60
C ASP A 698 -41.46 44.17 10.84
N THR A 699 -40.32 44.74 10.42
CA THR A 699 -39.00 44.18 10.65
C THR A 699 -38.27 45.05 11.67
N VAL A 700 -37.94 44.47 12.83
CA VAL A 700 -37.45 45.23 13.97
C VAL A 700 -36.28 44.51 14.63
N ASP A 701 -35.32 45.27 15.14
CA ASP A 701 -34.17 44.74 15.84
C ASP A 701 -34.50 44.39 17.29
N PHE A 702 -34.17 43.18 17.67
CA PHE A 702 -34.33 42.65 19.02
C PHE A 702 -33.03 42.09 19.60
N GLU A 703 -32.95 42.07 20.93
CA GLU A 703 -31.89 41.48 21.73
C GLU A 703 -32.45 40.38 22.60
N ILE A 704 -31.77 39.24 22.66
CA ILE A 704 -32.13 38.12 23.56
C ILE A 704 -31.64 38.47 24.97
N LEU A 705 -32.58 38.58 25.92
CA LEU A 705 -32.26 38.92 27.29
C LEU A 705 -31.99 37.71 28.16
N GLU A 706 -32.78 36.64 28.00
CA GLU A 706 -32.75 35.48 28.85
C GLU A 706 -33.31 34.27 28.07
N ILE A 707 -32.78 33.09 28.36
CA ILE A 707 -33.21 31.82 27.78
C ILE A 707 -33.48 30.87 28.92
N ASP A 708 -34.74 30.44 29.06
CA ASP A 708 -35.15 29.37 29.97
C ASP A 708 -35.00 28.05 29.22
N THR A 709 -33.90 27.33 29.49
CA THR A 709 -33.57 26.03 28.87
C THR A 709 -34.50 24.91 29.30
N VAL A 710 -35.21 25.02 30.42
CA VAL A 710 -36.13 24.03 30.92
C VAL A 710 -37.50 24.09 30.24
N LYS A 711 -38.00 25.33 30.04
CA LYS A 711 -39.31 25.60 29.43
C LYS A 711 -39.22 26.02 27.99
N TRP A 712 -38.01 26.12 27.43
CA TRP A 712 -37.74 26.59 26.08
C TRP A 712 -38.37 27.97 25.76
N LYS A 713 -38.33 28.87 26.73
CA LYS A 713 -38.85 30.24 26.60
C LYS A 713 -37.68 31.20 26.46
N ILE A 714 -37.75 32.03 25.41
CA ILE A 714 -36.78 33.08 25.17
C ILE A 714 -37.42 34.43 25.40
N TRP A 715 -36.78 35.23 26.22
CA TRP A 715 -37.19 36.57 26.52
C TRP A 715 -36.45 37.58 25.65
N LEU A 716 -37.20 38.32 24.84
CA LEU A 716 -36.70 39.29 23.91
C LEU A 716 -36.93 40.73 24.38
N LYS A 717 -36.09 41.63 23.94
CA LYS A 717 -36.24 43.07 24.10
C LYS A 717 -35.99 43.74 22.77
N ARG A 718 -36.90 44.66 22.38
CA ARG A 718 -36.69 45.49 21.20
C ARG A 718 -35.51 46.41 21.42
N ILE A 719 -34.66 46.58 20.42
CA ILE A 719 -33.58 47.58 20.38
C ILE A 719 -34.23 48.90 19.97
N LEU A 720 -34.14 49.90 20.84
CA LEU A 720 -34.72 51.19 20.60
C LEU A 720 -33.91 51.93 19.50
N SER A 721 -34.60 52.70 18.68
CA SER A 721 -33.96 53.59 17.69
C SER A 721 -33.11 54.69 18.39
N GLU A 722 -32.15 55.25 17.68
CA GLU A 722 -31.32 56.35 18.23
C GLU A 722 -32.11 57.52 18.79
N ALA A 723 -33.26 57.85 18.17
CA ALA A 723 -34.15 58.90 18.65
C ALA A 723 -34.80 58.46 19.98
N GLU A 724 -35.30 57.27 20.08
CA GLU A 724 -35.90 56.72 21.32
C GLU A 724 -34.87 56.55 22.44
N GLN A 725 -33.62 56.25 22.12
CA GLN A 725 -32.53 56.16 23.10
C GLN A 725 -32.19 57.52 23.69
N LYS A 726 -32.14 58.56 22.87
CA LYS A 726 -31.95 59.96 23.33
C LYS A 726 -33.07 60.39 24.23
N GLU A 727 -34.31 60.13 23.84
CA GLU A 727 -35.49 60.47 24.65
C GLU A 727 -35.49 59.76 26.00
N LEU A 728 -35.07 58.52 26.01
CA LEU A 728 -34.92 57.70 27.24
C LEU A 728 -33.81 58.29 28.17
N GLU A 729 -32.70 58.72 27.59
CA GLU A 729 -31.63 59.34 28.34
C GLU A 729 -32.07 60.70 28.96
N GLU A 730 -32.79 61.50 28.22
CA GLU A 730 -33.35 62.75 28.73
C GLU A 730 -34.34 62.51 29.87
N LEU A 731 -35.26 61.59 29.71
CA LEU A 731 -36.18 61.16 30.76
C LEU A 731 -35.47 60.61 32.01
N ARG A 732 -34.38 59.89 31.87
CA ARG A 732 -33.57 59.42 32.99
C ARG A 732 -32.89 60.56 33.71
N LYS A 733 -32.31 61.48 32.98
CA LYS A 733 -31.72 62.72 33.57
C LYS A 733 -32.76 63.57 34.34
N GLN A 734 -33.96 63.71 33.77
CA GLN A 734 -35.05 64.41 34.43
C GLN A 734 -35.51 63.73 35.73
N LYS A 735 -35.72 62.43 35.70
CA LYS A 735 -36.09 61.63 36.88
C LYS A 735 -34.97 61.63 37.95
N GLN A 736 -33.74 61.61 37.56
CA GLN A 736 -32.58 61.61 38.47
C GLN A 736 -32.47 63.00 39.17
N ALA A 737 -32.76 64.11 38.40
CA ALA A 737 -32.83 65.47 38.95
C ALA A 737 -34.03 65.68 39.89
N GLU A 738 -35.20 65.05 39.60
CA GLU A 738 -36.37 65.06 40.52
C GLU A 738 -36.09 64.26 41.80
N LEU A 739 -35.41 63.11 41.70
CA LEU A 739 -35.04 62.28 42.87
C LEU A 739 -34.02 63.03 43.76
N MET A 740 -33.04 63.71 43.15
CA MET A 740 -32.11 64.55 43.92
C MET A 740 -32.81 65.68 44.62
N LYS A 741 -33.74 66.39 43.94
CA LYS A 741 -34.53 67.42 44.58
C LYS A 741 -35.44 66.94 45.73
N LYS A 742 -35.98 65.70 45.62
CA LYS A 742 -36.76 65.07 46.71
C LYS A 742 -35.86 64.72 47.87
N GLN A 743 -34.67 64.16 47.62
CA GLN A 743 -33.68 63.83 48.64
C GLN A 743 -33.14 65.06 49.35
N GLU A 744 -32.93 66.17 48.62
CA GLU A 744 -32.51 67.46 49.19
C GLU A 744 -33.64 68.08 50.07
N ALA A 745 -34.89 67.88 49.69
CA ALA A 745 -36.06 68.36 50.44
C ALA A 745 -36.24 67.51 51.75
N GLU A 746 -36.18 66.19 51.66
CA GLU A 746 -36.20 65.26 52.82
C GLU A 746 -35.02 65.47 53.80
N ASN A 747 -33.81 65.78 53.28
CA ASN A 747 -32.65 66.11 54.16
C ASN A 747 -32.80 67.52 54.78
N LYS A 748 -33.47 68.49 54.19
CA LYS A 748 -33.81 69.75 54.83
C LYS A 748 -34.83 69.58 55.92
N GLU A 749 -35.89 68.80 55.76
CA GLU A 749 -36.83 68.51 56.83
C GLU A 749 -36.25 67.76 57.99
N LYS A 750 -35.17 66.89 57.78
CA LYS A 750 -34.43 66.20 58.86
C LYS A 750 -33.41 67.07 59.60
N THR A 751 -33.09 68.23 59.10
CA THR A 751 -32.18 69.19 59.72
C THR A 751 -32.91 70.31 60.48
N GLU A 752 -34.23 70.45 60.33
CA GLU A 752 -35.10 71.43 61.05
C GLU A 752 -35.98 70.77 62.11
N SER A 753 -35.85 69.49 62.36
CA SER A 753 -36.44 68.74 63.49
C SER A 753 -35.33 68.31 64.41
#